data_c833f6f37933ac5b59ffb2cd0f86aac7
#
_entry.id   c833f6f37933ac5b59ffb2cd0f86aac7
#
_cell.length_a   1.000
_cell.length_b   1.000
_cell.length_c   1.000
_cell.angle_alpha   90.00
_cell.angle_beta   90.00
_cell.angle_gamma   90.00
#
_symmetry.space_group_name_H-M   'P 1'
#
loop_
_entity.id
_entity.type
_entity.pdbx_description
1 polymer ?
#
loop_
_entity_poly.entity_id
_entity_poly.type
_entity_poly.pdbx_seq_one_letter_code
_entity_poly.pdbx_strand_id
1 'polypeptide(L)'
;MLTRYSASVVLGACLFAATAAAETDSKVDFGRDVLPLIRQNCITCHGPKVQMNNFRLDRRSTAMRGGTRSVIVPGSSASSRLYLRLSGNQFGKQMPPTGALSPEQVAVFKNWIDQGAEWPDALANDVDPPPADAKAVRMVMALRSGDAATFNKFVAEDPKSLNLRGPNGSTPFMFAVLYSDAATVSQLLDKGADPNQPNDSNATALMWAANDLDKTRILLAHGAQVNARSNDGRSALAVAATKAGAAPIVKFLLEHGANPDPAGPTDTAALHQAAAAGDAEVMQLLLDHGAHAKAAGEDTLSAAIETDCKKCIQLIEKSFDAKAYSKALVDLSIHSEHYDGIKLAIDHGADVKAVDVEGRTPLLFAANSDLLPLNTVKLLIDHGADVNAKNMYGNTPLYLAKLHGNTPIVDLLLKSGAKPEVIADPALKFQKANTIQSAVERAIPRLQRADISFLQQSGCVSCHNEALTDMTLSTVRKAGFKVDEQMAAKEVSGVAQFFELWRDRLYQGNAPGGVAYSLVGLHAEHYPADLVTDAVARYIEMKQFPDGHWGYGCGGSRAPLCGAEISNTALSMRALQFYAPVTSHAKYDKTIQMAGAWLVGAPAKTNEDRTYKVFGLAWAKADKRALQQAMKELLATQRADGGWSDIASMNSTAYATGEAMVALHEAGLPVTDAAYQRGVKYLLSTQLEDGSWYIKTHSQAVQPYFDVGFPHGEDQWISACGTSWATMALALASPETHPVTAQVVR
;
A
#
# COMPACT_ATOMS: atom_id res chain seq x y z
N MET A 1 -92.61 33.26 7.05
CA MET A 1 -93.08 31.85 7.09
C MET A 1 -91.97 30.92 6.70
N LEU A 2 -91.29 30.46 7.65
CA LEU A 2 -91.10 29.08 8.13
C LEU A 2 -91.18 27.99 7.05
N THR A 3 -90.05 27.34 6.78
CA THR A 3 -89.96 25.90 6.99
C THR A 3 -88.44 25.48 6.94
N ARG A 4 -88.03 24.79 7.98
CA ARG A 4 -86.73 24.11 8.24
C ARG A 4 -86.64 22.87 7.38
N TYR A 5 -85.49 22.60 6.81
CA TYR A 5 -85.06 21.23 6.45
C TYR A 5 -83.72 20.95 7.06
N SER A 6 -83.69 19.98 7.93
CA SER A 6 -82.53 19.35 8.53
C SER A 6 -81.89 18.43 7.52
N ALA A 7 -80.61 18.60 7.23
CA ALA A 7 -79.80 17.64 6.48
C ALA A 7 -78.76 17.04 7.41
N SER A 8 -78.92 15.74 7.71
CA SER A 8 -77.96 14.91 8.46
C SER A 8 -76.69 14.68 7.61
N VAL A 9 -75.57 15.13 8.09
CA VAL A 9 -74.28 14.82 7.52
C VAL A 9 -73.79 13.49 8.14
N VAL A 10 -73.73 12.45 7.32
CA VAL A 10 -73.10 11.18 7.64
C VAL A 10 -71.62 11.33 7.37
N LEU A 11 -70.80 11.34 8.45
CA LEU A 11 -69.35 11.33 8.37
C LEU A 11 -68.89 9.91 8.09
N GLY A 12 -68.56 9.63 6.83
CA GLY A 12 -67.87 8.39 6.44
C GLY A 12 -66.35 8.51 6.71
N ALA A 13 -65.91 7.89 7.79
CA ALA A 13 -64.47 7.76 8.06
C ALA A 13 -63.88 6.72 7.14
N CYS A 14 -63.19 7.14 6.06
CA CYS A 14 -62.33 6.24 5.30
C CYS A 14 -61.04 6.03 6.12
N LEU A 15 -60.91 4.91 6.79
CA LEU A 15 -59.65 4.37 7.28
C LEU A 15 -58.81 3.96 6.04
N PHE A 16 -57.86 4.76 5.67
CA PHE A 16 -56.72 4.31 4.88
C PHE A 16 -55.83 3.50 5.82
N ALA A 17 -55.96 2.18 5.80
CA ALA A 17 -54.93 1.29 6.31
C ALA A 17 -53.71 1.40 5.38
N ALA A 18 -52.73 2.19 5.77
CA ALA A 18 -51.40 2.12 5.19
C ALA A 18 -50.81 0.77 5.64
N THR A 19 -50.92 -0.24 4.78
CA THR A 19 -50.10 -1.44 4.88
C THR A 19 -48.67 -0.97 4.59
N ALA A 20 -47.91 -0.67 5.63
CA ALA A 20 -46.47 -0.73 5.57
C ALA A 20 -46.13 -2.19 5.23
N ALA A 21 -45.87 -2.46 3.98
CA ALA A 21 -45.19 -3.69 3.59
C ALA A 21 -43.83 -3.63 4.31
N ALA A 22 -43.71 -4.40 5.40
CA ALA A 22 -42.41 -4.78 5.91
C ALA A 22 -41.72 -5.49 4.74
N GLU A 23 -40.75 -4.85 4.12
CA GLU A 23 -39.77 -5.55 3.30
C GLU A 23 -39.15 -6.60 4.22
N THR A 24 -39.64 -7.83 4.08
CA THR A 24 -38.96 -8.98 4.63
C THR A 24 -37.62 -9.01 3.93
N ASP A 25 -36.57 -8.69 4.67
CA ASP A 25 -35.19 -8.75 4.26
C ASP A 25 -34.86 -10.23 3.97
N SER A 26 -35.35 -10.72 2.80
CA SER A 26 -35.18 -12.11 2.41
C SER A 26 -33.68 -12.30 2.13
N LYS A 27 -33.08 -13.26 2.84
CA LYS A 27 -31.67 -13.62 2.66
C LYS A 27 -31.39 -13.87 1.18
N VAL A 28 -30.43 -13.13 0.61
CA VAL A 28 -30.02 -13.30 -0.77
C VAL A 28 -29.28 -14.63 -0.90
N ASP A 29 -29.75 -15.49 -1.80
CA ASP A 29 -29.11 -16.75 -2.12
C ASP A 29 -28.10 -16.56 -3.27
N PHE A 30 -26.83 -16.91 -3.04
CA PHE A 30 -25.79 -16.72 -4.02
C PHE A 30 -26.10 -17.48 -5.34
N GLY A 31 -26.53 -18.73 -5.25
CA GLY A 31 -26.76 -19.57 -6.44
C GLY A 31 -27.95 -19.12 -7.27
N ARG A 32 -29.03 -18.70 -6.60
CA ARG A 32 -30.28 -18.28 -7.25
C ARG A 32 -30.20 -16.83 -7.75
N ASP A 33 -29.65 -15.91 -6.93
CA ASP A 33 -29.81 -14.47 -7.15
C ASP A 33 -28.54 -13.81 -7.71
N VAL A 34 -27.35 -14.20 -7.25
CA VAL A 34 -26.08 -13.52 -7.56
C VAL A 34 -25.34 -14.18 -8.72
N LEU A 35 -25.16 -15.50 -8.67
CA LEU A 35 -24.37 -16.24 -9.65
C LEU A 35 -24.87 -16.09 -11.11
N PRO A 36 -26.18 -16.05 -11.39
CA PRO A 36 -26.67 -15.80 -12.74
C PRO A 36 -26.27 -14.42 -13.24
N LEU A 37 -26.33 -13.37 -12.41
CA LEU A 37 -25.91 -12.01 -12.76
C LEU A 37 -24.41 -11.93 -13.06
N ILE A 38 -23.59 -12.60 -12.25
CA ILE A 38 -22.14 -12.72 -12.47
C ILE A 38 -21.87 -13.40 -13.82
N ARG A 39 -22.50 -14.53 -14.10
CA ARG A 39 -22.30 -15.29 -15.34
C ARG A 39 -22.69 -14.50 -16.59
N GLN A 40 -23.78 -13.78 -16.51
CA GLN A 40 -24.31 -13.02 -17.64
C GLN A 40 -23.51 -11.76 -17.94
N ASN A 41 -23.02 -11.04 -16.88
CA ASN A 41 -22.55 -9.68 -17.04
C ASN A 41 -21.03 -9.49 -16.74
N CYS A 42 -20.39 -10.45 -16.08
CA CYS A 42 -19.03 -10.23 -15.53
C CYS A 42 -17.98 -11.19 -16.09
N ILE A 43 -18.33 -12.47 -16.33
CA ILE A 43 -17.37 -13.55 -16.62
C ILE A 43 -16.62 -13.33 -17.95
N THR A 44 -17.19 -12.62 -18.92
CA THR A 44 -16.51 -12.32 -20.18
C THR A 44 -15.22 -11.55 -19.99
N CYS A 45 -15.18 -10.64 -18.99
CA CYS A 45 -14.01 -9.82 -18.68
C CYS A 45 -13.30 -10.25 -17.39
N HIS A 46 -14.02 -10.91 -16.47
CA HIS A 46 -13.52 -11.33 -15.15
C HIS A 46 -13.68 -12.84 -14.93
N GLY A 47 -13.30 -13.62 -15.93
CA GLY A 47 -13.41 -15.10 -15.96
C GLY A 47 -12.09 -15.79 -16.29
N PRO A 48 -12.15 -17.07 -16.64
CA PRO A 48 -10.94 -17.87 -16.86
C PRO A 48 -10.13 -17.48 -18.09
N LYS A 49 -10.79 -16.92 -19.12
CA LYS A 49 -10.13 -16.53 -20.38
C LYS A 49 -9.58 -15.10 -20.34
N VAL A 50 -10.28 -14.20 -19.66
CA VAL A 50 -9.90 -12.79 -19.53
C VAL A 50 -9.99 -12.42 -18.06
N GLN A 51 -8.94 -11.81 -17.51
CA GLN A 51 -8.82 -11.45 -16.09
C GLN A 51 -8.45 -9.97 -15.95
N MET A 52 -9.36 -9.09 -16.42
CA MET A 52 -9.10 -7.64 -16.36
C MET A 52 -8.77 -7.19 -14.93
N ASN A 53 -7.65 -6.45 -14.78
CA ASN A 53 -7.08 -6.04 -13.49
C ASN A 53 -6.78 -7.22 -12.54
N ASN A 54 -6.44 -8.38 -13.09
CA ASN A 54 -6.17 -9.62 -12.35
C ASN A 54 -7.31 -10.05 -11.43
N PHE A 55 -8.54 -9.66 -11.77
CA PHE A 55 -9.73 -9.95 -10.99
C PHE A 55 -10.63 -10.98 -11.69
N ARG A 56 -11.06 -11.99 -10.94
CA ARG A 56 -11.93 -13.08 -11.40
C ARG A 56 -13.15 -13.18 -10.51
N LEU A 57 -14.32 -13.38 -11.13
CA LEU A 57 -15.61 -13.58 -10.48
C LEU A 57 -16.21 -14.99 -10.72
N ASP A 58 -15.49 -15.86 -11.39
CA ASP A 58 -15.91 -17.25 -11.62
C ASP A 58 -15.49 -18.22 -10.52
N ARG A 59 -14.68 -17.77 -9.56
CA ARG A 59 -14.21 -18.55 -8.40
C ARG A 59 -14.31 -17.71 -7.13
N ARG A 60 -14.83 -18.32 -6.05
CA ARG A 60 -14.96 -17.66 -4.75
C ARG A 60 -13.63 -17.15 -4.20
N SER A 61 -12.62 -18.01 -4.15
CA SER A 61 -11.30 -17.66 -3.60
C SER A 61 -10.66 -16.46 -4.29
N THR A 62 -10.80 -16.36 -5.62
CA THR A 62 -10.28 -15.24 -6.39
C THR A 62 -11.16 -14.01 -6.31
N ALA A 63 -12.47 -14.16 -6.27
CA ALA A 63 -13.42 -13.07 -6.12
C ALA A 63 -13.28 -12.37 -4.76
N MET A 64 -13.18 -13.13 -3.68
CA MET A 64 -13.02 -12.61 -2.32
C MET A 64 -11.64 -11.98 -2.10
N ARG A 65 -10.59 -12.57 -2.67
CA ARG A 65 -9.25 -11.97 -2.64
C ARG A 65 -9.17 -10.65 -3.41
N GLY A 66 -9.96 -10.49 -4.47
CA GLY A 66 -9.88 -9.38 -5.40
C GLY A 66 -8.70 -9.49 -6.38
N GLY A 67 -8.50 -8.42 -7.17
CA GLY A 67 -7.37 -8.28 -8.09
C GLY A 67 -6.17 -7.61 -7.40
N THR A 68 -5.86 -6.37 -7.83
CA THR A 68 -4.82 -5.54 -7.20
C THR A 68 -5.27 -4.89 -5.89
N ARG A 69 -6.57 -4.93 -5.57
CA ARG A 69 -7.19 -4.42 -4.33
C ARG A 69 -8.40 -5.28 -3.97
N SER A 70 -8.79 -5.28 -2.69
CA SER A 70 -10.03 -5.91 -2.25
C SER A 70 -11.24 -5.38 -3.01
N VAL A 71 -12.04 -6.27 -3.55
CA VAL A 71 -13.18 -5.92 -4.41
C VAL A 71 -14.51 -6.23 -3.73
N ILE A 72 -14.57 -7.29 -2.94
CA ILE A 72 -15.72 -7.67 -2.12
C ILE A 72 -15.29 -7.62 -0.65
N VAL A 73 -15.97 -6.83 0.14
CA VAL A 73 -15.78 -6.72 1.59
C VAL A 73 -17.04 -7.25 2.25
N PRO A 74 -17.05 -8.50 2.74
CA PRO A 74 -18.23 -9.09 3.36
C PRO A 74 -18.75 -8.23 4.51
N GLY A 75 -20.08 -7.99 4.53
CA GLY A 75 -20.74 -7.15 5.52
C GLY A 75 -20.71 -5.64 5.21
N SER A 76 -20.07 -5.20 4.11
CA SER A 76 -19.99 -3.77 3.79
C SER A 76 -20.01 -3.51 2.29
N SER A 77 -21.19 -3.27 1.73
CA SER A 77 -21.32 -2.84 0.33
C SER A 77 -20.68 -1.47 0.09
N ALA A 78 -20.78 -0.55 1.05
CA ALA A 78 -20.18 0.77 0.98
C ALA A 78 -18.63 0.74 0.85
N SER A 79 -17.98 -0.33 1.33
CA SER A 79 -16.53 -0.54 1.21
C SER A 79 -16.16 -1.48 0.05
N SER A 80 -17.15 -2.08 -0.61
CA SER A 80 -16.94 -3.06 -1.69
C SER A 80 -16.86 -2.40 -3.05
N ARG A 81 -15.68 -2.41 -3.67
CA ARG A 81 -15.47 -1.85 -5.01
C ARG A 81 -16.38 -2.48 -6.07
N LEU A 82 -16.74 -3.75 -5.91
CA LEU A 82 -17.71 -4.38 -6.78
C LEU A 82 -19.02 -3.58 -6.79
N TYR A 83 -19.62 -3.37 -5.62
CA TYR A 83 -20.87 -2.61 -5.51
C TYR A 83 -20.73 -1.17 -5.98
N LEU A 84 -19.66 -0.47 -5.57
CA LEU A 84 -19.42 0.92 -5.93
C LEU A 84 -19.27 1.12 -7.44
N ARG A 85 -18.68 0.14 -8.15
CA ARG A 85 -18.59 0.18 -9.61
C ARG A 85 -19.85 -0.28 -10.33
N LEU A 86 -20.70 -1.05 -9.70
CA LEU A 86 -22.02 -1.39 -10.24
C LEU A 86 -23.00 -0.23 -10.10
N SER A 87 -22.91 0.52 -8.99
CA SER A 87 -23.85 1.60 -8.66
C SER A 87 -23.52 2.95 -9.32
N GLY A 88 -22.30 3.15 -9.88
CA GLY A 88 -21.92 4.40 -10.51
C GLY A 88 -20.48 4.49 -10.99
N ASN A 89 -20.08 5.69 -11.40
CA ASN A 89 -18.73 5.98 -11.93
C ASN A 89 -17.76 6.56 -10.88
N GLN A 90 -18.18 6.71 -9.65
CA GLN A 90 -17.42 7.41 -8.59
C GLN A 90 -16.07 6.76 -8.26
N PHE A 91 -15.93 5.44 -8.52
CA PHE A 91 -14.73 4.67 -8.23
C PHE A 91 -14.08 4.06 -9.47
N GLY A 92 -14.23 4.74 -10.61
CA GLY A 92 -13.77 4.33 -11.92
C GLY A 92 -14.94 4.05 -12.87
N LYS A 93 -14.64 3.60 -14.07
CA LYS A 93 -15.67 3.31 -15.08
C LYS A 93 -16.71 2.34 -14.50
N GLN A 94 -17.98 2.70 -14.63
CA GLN A 94 -19.10 1.84 -14.20
C GLN A 94 -19.02 0.46 -14.87
N MET A 95 -19.34 -0.56 -14.11
CA MET A 95 -19.38 -1.95 -14.56
C MET A 95 -20.83 -2.46 -14.64
N PRO A 96 -21.15 -3.30 -15.63
CA PRO A 96 -20.34 -3.64 -16.80
C PRO A 96 -20.20 -2.47 -17.78
N PRO A 97 -19.07 -2.35 -18.52
CA PRO A 97 -18.88 -1.24 -19.47
C PRO A 97 -19.79 -1.33 -20.70
N THR A 98 -20.47 -2.46 -20.90
CA THR A 98 -21.42 -2.73 -21.97
C THR A 98 -22.83 -2.23 -21.68
N GLY A 99 -23.11 -1.78 -20.45
CA GLY A 99 -24.40 -1.25 -20.00
C GLY A 99 -24.59 -1.45 -18.49
N ALA A 100 -25.13 -0.44 -17.82
CA ALA A 100 -25.41 -0.51 -16.38
C ALA A 100 -26.41 -1.63 -16.05
N LEU A 101 -26.22 -2.28 -14.92
CA LEU A 101 -27.24 -3.19 -14.35
C LEU A 101 -28.47 -2.39 -13.90
N SER A 102 -29.64 -3.04 -13.86
CA SER A 102 -30.83 -2.38 -13.31
C SER A 102 -30.65 -2.10 -11.80
N PRO A 103 -31.39 -1.12 -11.25
CA PRO A 103 -31.33 -0.82 -9.83
C PRO A 103 -31.61 -2.05 -8.95
N GLU A 104 -32.52 -2.93 -9.38
CA GLU A 104 -32.89 -4.17 -8.69
C GLU A 104 -31.71 -5.17 -8.70
N GLN A 105 -31.03 -5.31 -9.84
CA GLN A 105 -29.84 -6.16 -9.95
C GLN A 105 -28.68 -5.64 -9.11
N VAL A 106 -28.49 -4.32 -9.05
CA VAL A 106 -27.47 -3.68 -8.17
C VAL A 106 -27.84 -3.91 -6.71
N ALA A 107 -29.13 -3.84 -6.33
CA ALA A 107 -29.61 -4.11 -4.99
C ALA A 107 -29.36 -5.56 -4.55
N VAL A 108 -29.45 -6.55 -5.46
CA VAL A 108 -29.07 -7.93 -5.16
C VAL A 108 -27.61 -8.02 -4.70
N PHE A 109 -26.68 -7.42 -5.42
CA PHE A 109 -25.26 -7.40 -5.02
C PHE A 109 -25.06 -6.68 -3.68
N LYS A 110 -25.73 -5.53 -3.51
CA LYS A 110 -25.68 -4.78 -2.25
C LYS A 110 -26.09 -5.64 -1.06
N ASN A 111 -27.29 -6.21 -1.12
CA ASN A 111 -27.84 -7.00 -0.04
C ASN A 111 -27.03 -8.27 0.23
N TRP A 112 -26.56 -8.96 -0.82
CA TRP A 112 -25.67 -10.11 -0.69
C TRP A 112 -24.38 -9.75 0.08
N ILE A 113 -23.73 -8.63 -0.28
CA ILE A 113 -22.50 -8.19 0.38
C ILE A 113 -22.78 -7.80 1.83
N ASP A 114 -23.82 -7.01 2.09
CA ASP A 114 -24.18 -6.53 3.43
C ASP A 114 -24.61 -7.69 4.36
N GLN A 115 -25.14 -8.77 3.80
CA GLN A 115 -25.46 -10.01 4.50
C GLN A 115 -24.27 -10.96 4.70
N GLY A 116 -23.04 -10.50 4.39
CA GLY A 116 -21.83 -11.26 4.61
C GLY A 116 -21.23 -11.94 3.38
N ALA A 117 -21.75 -11.67 2.18
CA ALA A 117 -21.27 -12.21 0.89
C ALA A 117 -21.13 -13.74 0.90
N GLU A 118 -22.08 -14.44 1.50
CA GLU A 118 -22.08 -15.90 1.59
C GLU A 118 -22.02 -16.53 0.18
N TRP A 119 -21.00 -17.35 -0.05
CA TRP A 119 -20.78 -18.06 -1.30
C TRP A 119 -20.57 -19.54 -0.97
N PRO A 120 -21.58 -20.41 -1.18
CA PRO A 120 -21.53 -21.81 -0.79
C PRO A 120 -20.38 -22.60 -1.45
N ASP A 121 -19.79 -23.55 -0.73
CA ASP A 121 -18.70 -24.38 -1.21
C ASP A 121 -19.04 -25.12 -2.50
N ALA A 122 -20.26 -25.65 -2.61
CA ALA A 122 -20.75 -26.33 -3.81
C ALA A 122 -20.76 -25.46 -5.08
N LEU A 123 -20.77 -24.13 -4.92
CA LEU A 123 -20.79 -23.15 -6.01
C LEU A 123 -19.49 -22.36 -6.12
N ALA A 124 -18.53 -22.62 -5.23
CA ALA A 124 -17.28 -21.86 -5.15
C ALA A 124 -16.41 -21.99 -6.42
N ASN A 125 -16.61 -23.05 -7.17
CA ASN A 125 -15.78 -23.40 -8.33
C ASN A 125 -14.28 -23.35 -8.00
N ASP A 126 -13.97 -23.42 -6.70
CA ASP A 126 -12.62 -23.50 -6.17
C ASP A 126 -12.21 -24.98 -6.25
N VAL A 127 -11.44 -25.31 -7.28
CA VAL A 127 -10.67 -26.56 -7.20
C VAL A 127 -9.55 -26.24 -6.25
N ASP A 128 -9.62 -26.74 -5.03
CA ASP A 128 -8.48 -26.64 -4.12
C ASP A 128 -7.27 -27.28 -4.80
N PRO A 129 -6.18 -26.53 -4.95
CA PRO A 129 -4.98 -27.13 -5.51
C PRO A 129 -4.59 -28.31 -4.62
N PRO A 130 -4.04 -29.40 -5.21
CA PRO A 130 -3.57 -30.51 -4.41
C PRO A 130 -2.64 -30.03 -3.30
N PRO A 131 -2.66 -30.62 -2.10
CA PRO A 131 -1.76 -30.21 -1.03
C PRO A 131 -0.30 -30.37 -1.48
N ALA A 132 0.58 -29.55 -0.91
CA ALA A 132 2.01 -29.67 -1.13
C ALA A 132 2.51 -31.03 -0.64
N ASP A 133 3.42 -31.64 -1.40
CA ASP A 133 4.09 -32.87 -1.01
C ASP A 133 4.97 -32.63 0.23
N ALA A 134 4.86 -33.47 1.25
CA ALA A 134 5.59 -33.32 2.51
C ALA A 134 7.13 -33.40 2.33
N LYS A 135 7.61 -34.16 1.35
CA LYS A 135 9.05 -34.24 1.00
C LYS A 135 9.48 -32.92 0.35
N ALA A 136 8.67 -32.36 -0.59
CA ALA A 136 8.94 -31.09 -1.21
C ALA A 136 9.01 -29.97 -0.17
N VAL A 137 8.05 -29.90 0.78
CA VAL A 137 8.08 -28.90 1.87
C VAL A 137 9.37 -29.00 2.66
N ARG A 138 9.80 -30.19 3.07
CA ARG A 138 11.06 -30.37 3.80
C ARG A 138 12.29 -29.95 2.97
N MET A 139 12.31 -30.22 1.67
CA MET A 139 13.37 -29.75 0.77
C MET A 139 13.42 -28.24 0.68
N VAL A 140 12.27 -27.59 0.56
CA VAL A 140 12.17 -26.11 0.53
C VAL A 140 12.66 -25.51 1.85
N MET A 141 12.27 -26.07 2.99
CA MET A 141 12.74 -25.57 4.30
C MET A 141 14.24 -25.79 4.50
N ALA A 142 14.82 -26.89 4.01
CA ALA A 142 16.26 -27.13 4.00
C ALA A 142 17.01 -26.06 3.16
N LEU A 143 16.51 -25.77 1.95
CA LEU A 143 17.08 -24.69 1.11
C LEU A 143 17.03 -23.33 1.84
N ARG A 144 15.88 -23.00 2.40
CA ARG A 144 15.68 -21.74 3.10
C ARG A 144 16.61 -21.56 4.29
N SER A 145 16.84 -22.63 5.08
CA SER A 145 17.74 -22.61 6.23
C SER A 145 19.23 -22.74 5.87
N GLY A 146 19.57 -22.97 4.60
CA GLY A 146 20.93 -23.23 4.17
C GLY A 146 21.43 -24.65 4.48
N ASP A 147 20.54 -25.59 4.85
CA ASP A 147 20.87 -26.98 5.07
C ASP A 147 21.03 -27.76 3.73
N ALA A 148 22.14 -27.50 3.06
CA ALA A 148 22.47 -28.12 1.82
C ALA A 148 22.61 -29.65 1.96
N ALA A 149 23.01 -30.17 3.13
CA ALA A 149 23.21 -31.62 3.33
C ALA A 149 21.86 -32.33 3.26
N THR A 150 20.85 -31.89 3.96
CA THR A 150 19.49 -32.45 3.92
C THR A 150 18.89 -32.35 2.51
N PHE A 151 19.01 -31.19 1.86
CA PHE A 151 18.51 -31.02 0.49
C PHE A 151 19.16 -31.98 -0.49
N ASN A 152 20.50 -32.04 -0.50
CA ASN A 152 21.25 -32.91 -1.40
C ASN A 152 20.98 -34.40 -1.15
N LYS A 153 20.73 -34.82 0.09
CA LYS A 153 20.31 -36.18 0.41
C LYS A 153 19.00 -36.54 -0.29
N PHE A 154 17.97 -35.70 -0.22
CA PHE A 154 16.70 -35.93 -0.91
C PHE A 154 16.88 -36.04 -2.44
N VAL A 155 17.71 -35.15 -3.01
CA VAL A 155 18.01 -35.18 -4.45
C VAL A 155 18.78 -36.45 -4.85
N ALA A 156 19.72 -36.92 -4.04
CA ALA A 156 20.49 -38.12 -4.31
C ALA A 156 19.63 -39.40 -4.22
N GLU A 157 18.69 -39.44 -3.26
CA GLU A 157 17.76 -40.56 -3.10
C GLU A 157 16.75 -40.64 -4.25
N ASP A 158 16.28 -39.50 -4.74
CA ASP A 158 15.30 -39.43 -5.83
C ASP A 158 15.36 -38.06 -6.54
N PRO A 159 16.07 -37.94 -7.68
CA PRO A 159 16.15 -36.66 -8.41
C PRO A 159 14.80 -36.14 -8.88
N LYS A 160 13.78 -36.98 -9.08
CA LYS A 160 12.42 -36.53 -9.44
C LYS A 160 11.78 -35.67 -8.35
N SER A 161 12.27 -35.73 -7.12
CA SER A 161 11.80 -34.90 -6.01
C SER A 161 12.02 -33.40 -6.25
N LEU A 162 12.90 -33.01 -7.17
CA LEU A 162 13.08 -31.63 -7.61
C LEU A 162 11.81 -31.02 -8.24
N ASN A 163 10.97 -31.87 -8.82
CA ASN A 163 9.74 -31.47 -9.53
C ASN A 163 8.46 -31.77 -8.73
N LEU A 164 8.57 -32.21 -7.47
CA LEU A 164 7.41 -32.40 -6.60
C LEU A 164 6.71 -31.06 -6.33
N ARG A 165 5.41 -31.15 -6.13
CA ARG A 165 4.59 -30.00 -5.78
C ARG A 165 4.89 -29.52 -4.36
N GLY A 166 5.50 -28.38 -4.22
CA GLY A 166 5.74 -27.72 -2.94
C GLY A 166 4.68 -26.65 -2.60
N PRO A 167 5.00 -25.71 -1.69
CA PRO A 167 4.10 -24.64 -1.29
C PRO A 167 3.62 -23.81 -2.49
N ASN A 168 2.31 -23.57 -2.61
CA ASN A 168 1.63 -22.87 -3.73
C ASN A 168 2.00 -23.46 -5.11
N GLY A 169 2.20 -24.78 -5.18
CA GLY A 169 2.58 -25.45 -6.42
C GLY A 169 4.02 -25.25 -6.86
N SER A 170 4.78 -24.38 -6.18
CA SER A 170 6.18 -24.10 -6.51
C SER A 170 7.07 -25.30 -6.16
N THR A 171 7.92 -25.72 -7.09
CA THR A 171 8.74 -26.91 -6.90
C THR A 171 9.97 -26.64 -6.03
N PRO A 172 10.58 -27.66 -5.39
CA PRO A 172 11.89 -27.53 -4.75
C PRO A 172 12.96 -26.93 -5.66
N PHE A 173 12.92 -27.20 -6.97
CA PHE A 173 13.80 -26.57 -7.94
C PHE A 173 13.57 -25.04 -8.06
N MET A 174 12.31 -24.58 -8.13
CA MET A 174 12.02 -23.14 -8.13
C MET A 174 12.60 -22.44 -6.89
N PHE A 175 12.47 -23.05 -5.71
CA PHE A 175 13.08 -22.52 -4.49
C PHE A 175 14.62 -22.61 -4.52
N ALA A 176 15.22 -23.64 -5.13
CA ALA A 176 16.67 -23.71 -5.33
C ALA A 176 17.18 -22.53 -6.18
N VAL A 177 16.41 -22.09 -7.18
CA VAL A 177 16.74 -20.88 -7.96
C VAL A 177 16.81 -19.64 -7.06
N LEU A 178 15.99 -19.54 -6.00
CA LEU A 178 16.01 -18.41 -5.07
C LEU A 178 17.14 -18.50 -4.03
N TYR A 179 17.44 -19.70 -3.52
CA TYR A 179 18.28 -19.88 -2.33
C TYR A 179 19.68 -20.44 -2.62
N SER A 180 19.94 -20.95 -3.83
CA SER A 180 21.24 -21.51 -4.20
C SER A 180 22.00 -20.65 -5.21
N ASP A 181 23.27 -20.94 -5.44
CA ASP A 181 24.07 -20.31 -6.47
C ASP A 181 23.79 -20.87 -7.88
N ALA A 182 24.33 -20.21 -8.89
CA ALA A 182 24.14 -20.57 -10.29
C ALA A 182 24.72 -22.00 -10.61
N ALA A 183 25.85 -22.38 -10.02
CA ALA A 183 26.44 -23.69 -10.21
C ALA A 183 25.53 -24.80 -9.70
N THR A 184 24.94 -24.62 -8.54
CA THR A 184 23.96 -25.57 -7.98
C THR A 184 22.72 -25.66 -8.87
N VAL A 185 22.18 -24.54 -9.37
CA VAL A 185 21.03 -24.54 -10.30
C VAL A 185 21.34 -25.34 -11.56
N SER A 186 22.54 -25.18 -12.15
CA SER A 186 22.97 -25.99 -13.30
C SER A 186 23.00 -27.51 -13.01
N GLN A 187 23.60 -27.88 -11.88
CA GLN A 187 23.66 -29.28 -11.47
C GLN A 187 22.29 -29.93 -11.23
N LEU A 188 21.33 -29.14 -10.74
CA LEU A 188 19.95 -29.60 -10.52
C LEU A 188 19.20 -29.82 -11.84
N LEU A 189 19.44 -28.96 -12.84
CA LEU A 189 18.92 -29.17 -14.21
C LEU A 189 19.49 -30.38 -14.87
N ASP A 190 20.82 -30.64 -14.74
CA ASP A 190 21.47 -31.85 -15.24
C ASP A 190 20.91 -33.13 -14.58
N LYS A 191 20.40 -33.04 -13.36
CA LYS A 191 19.71 -34.10 -12.62
C LYS A 191 18.23 -34.27 -12.96
N GLY A 192 17.69 -33.49 -13.90
CA GLY A 192 16.32 -33.62 -14.40
C GLY A 192 15.29 -32.71 -13.70
N ALA A 193 15.73 -31.60 -13.12
CA ALA A 193 14.79 -30.54 -12.76
C ALA A 193 14.15 -29.96 -14.02
N ASP A 194 12.81 -29.74 -13.97
CA ASP A 194 12.06 -29.13 -15.07
C ASP A 194 12.02 -27.59 -14.93
N PRO A 195 12.69 -26.84 -15.83
CA PRO A 195 12.69 -25.39 -15.76
C PRO A 195 11.33 -24.78 -16.15
N ASN A 196 10.43 -25.55 -16.74
CA ASN A 196 9.15 -25.08 -17.27
C ASN A 196 7.93 -25.44 -16.41
N GLN A 197 8.11 -26.25 -15.36
CA GLN A 197 7.01 -26.61 -14.49
C GLN A 197 6.48 -25.36 -13.78
N PRO A 198 5.20 -24.97 -14.03
CA PRO A 198 4.62 -23.78 -13.41
C PRO A 198 4.12 -24.08 -12.00
N ASN A 199 4.05 -23.05 -11.17
CA ASN A 199 3.32 -23.07 -9.90
C ASN A 199 1.84 -22.71 -10.08
N ASP A 200 1.07 -22.57 -8.98
CA ASP A 200 -0.36 -22.24 -9.00
C ASP A 200 -0.66 -20.84 -9.58
N SER A 201 0.31 -19.96 -9.58
CA SER A 201 0.24 -18.64 -10.23
C SER A 201 0.72 -18.65 -11.67
N ASN A 202 0.96 -19.84 -12.25
CA ASN A 202 1.55 -20.02 -13.57
C ASN A 202 2.94 -19.37 -13.73
N ALA A 203 3.64 -19.10 -12.62
CA ALA A 203 5.01 -18.61 -12.65
C ALA A 203 5.99 -19.76 -12.85
N THR A 204 7.10 -19.50 -13.54
CA THR A 204 8.16 -20.46 -13.81
C THR A 204 9.48 -20.10 -13.11
N ALA A 205 10.41 -21.03 -13.05
CA ALA A 205 11.76 -20.81 -12.51
C ALA A 205 12.47 -19.63 -13.18
N LEU A 206 12.29 -19.42 -14.49
CA LEU A 206 12.88 -18.30 -15.23
C LEU A 206 12.38 -16.93 -14.73
N MET A 207 11.10 -16.79 -14.38
CA MET A 207 10.58 -15.54 -13.80
C MET A 207 11.21 -15.24 -12.44
N TRP A 208 11.48 -16.26 -11.63
CA TRP A 208 12.14 -16.10 -10.33
C TRP A 208 13.65 -15.83 -10.43
N ALA A 209 14.27 -16.25 -11.55
CA ALA A 209 15.67 -15.97 -11.87
C ALA A 209 15.88 -14.60 -12.55
N ALA A 210 14.84 -13.89 -12.95
CA ALA A 210 14.92 -12.75 -13.87
C ALA A 210 15.73 -11.53 -13.37
N ASN A 211 16.26 -11.60 -12.13
CA ASN A 211 17.19 -10.61 -11.57
C ASN A 211 18.62 -11.18 -11.36
N ASP A 212 18.90 -12.35 -11.92
CA ASP A 212 20.19 -13.03 -11.85
C ASP A 212 20.58 -13.51 -13.25
N LEU A 213 21.54 -12.82 -13.88
CA LEU A 213 21.93 -13.08 -15.26
C LEU A 213 22.49 -14.51 -15.46
N ASP A 214 23.29 -15.00 -14.51
CA ASP A 214 23.91 -16.31 -14.65
C ASP A 214 22.87 -17.43 -14.56
N LYS A 215 21.93 -17.34 -13.62
CA LYS A 215 20.81 -18.28 -13.52
C LYS A 215 19.88 -18.18 -14.73
N THR A 216 19.62 -16.97 -15.24
CA THR A 216 18.83 -16.76 -16.45
C THR A 216 19.48 -17.46 -17.66
N ARG A 217 20.80 -17.32 -17.83
CA ARG A 217 21.58 -18.02 -18.89
C ARG A 217 21.47 -19.52 -18.79
N ILE A 218 21.64 -20.04 -17.59
CA ILE A 218 21.59 -21.49 -17.33
C ILE A 218 20.20 -22.05 -17.64
N LEU A 219 19.14 -21.38 -17.16
CA LEU A 219 17.77 -21.82 -17.39
C LEU A 219 17.41 -21.83 -18.87
N LEU A 220 17.77 -20.80 -19.64
CA LEU A 220 17.53 -20.77 -21.08
C LEU A 220 18.34 -21.79 -21.84
N ALA A 221 19.61 -22.05 -21.44
CA ALA A 221 20.43 -23.10 -22.02
C ALA A 221 19.83 -24.50 -21.80
N HIS A 222 19.04 -24.72 -20.73
CA HIS A 222 18.31 -25.96 -20.44
C HIS A 222 16.85 -25.93 -20.91
N GLY A 223 16.50 -25.06 -21.86
CA GLY A 223 15.20 -25.07 -22.52
C GLY A 223 14.05 -24.39 -21.76
N ALA A 224 14.35 -23.46 -20.85
CA ALA A 224 13.30 -22.62 -20.22
C ALA A 224 12.57 -21.80 -21.28
N GLN A 225 11.24 -21.74 -21.19
CA GLN A 225 10.38 -21.00 -22.10
C GLN A 225 10.46 -19.50 -21.80
N VAL A 226 11.15 -18.74 -22.65
CA VAL A 226 11.43 -17.31 -22.46
C VAL A 226 10.16 -16.47 -22.40
N ASN A 227 9.09 -16.87 -23.10
CA ASN A 227 7.81 -16.17 -23.19
C ASN A 227 6.71 -16.78 -22.30
N ALA A 228 7.06 -17.65 -21.36
CA ALA A 228 6.11 -18.12 -20.35
C ALA A 228 5.52 -16.94 -19.59
N ARG A 229 4.25 -17.07 -19.12
CA ARG A 229 3.50 -16.00 -18.47
C ARG A 229 2.82 -16.49 -17.22
N SER A 230 2.91 -15.68 -16.17
CA SER A 230 2.11 -15.88 -14.96
C SER A 230 0.64 -15.50 -15.18
N ASN A 231 -0.21 -15.87 -14.22
CA ASN A 231 -1.62 -15.47 -14.22
C ASN A 231 -1.82 -13.94 -14.17
N ASP A 232 -0.81 -13.20 -13.71
CA ASP A 232 -0.78 -11.73 -13.69
C ASP A 232 -0.23 -11.13 -15.00
N GLY A 233 -0.07 -11.95 -16.06
CA GLY A 233 0.44 -11.53 -17.36
C GLY A 233 1.92 -11.11 -17.37
N ARG A 234 2.71 -11.51 -16.37
CA ARG A 234 4.13 -11.19 -16.29
C ARG A 234 4.98 -12.22 -17.00
N SER A 235 5.90 -11.76 -17.82
CA SER A 235 6.99 -12.56 -18.41
C SER A 235 8.29 -12.36 -17.62
N ALA A 236 9.28 -13.20 -17.85
CA ALA A 236 10.63 -13.00 -17.28
C ALA A 236 11.22 -11.64 -17.70
N LEU A 237 10.96 -11.17 -18.92
CA LEU A 237 11.38 -9.85 -19.40
C LEU A 237 10.73 -8.71 -18.58
N ALA A 238 9.42 -8.80 -18.33
CA ALA A 238 8.73 -7.79 -17.51
C ALA A 238 9.22 -7.79 -16.07
N VAL A 239 9.52 -8.95 -15.47
CA VAL A 239 10.11 -9.07 -14.14
C VAL A 239 11.51 -8.45 -14.11
N ALA A 240 12.37 -8.75 -15.08
CA ALA A 240 13.72 -8.19 -15.17
C ALA A 240 13.68 -6.65 -15.24
N ALA A 241 12.78 -6.09 -16.04
CA ALA A 241 12.63 -4.66 -16.24
C ALA A 241 12.13 -3.90 -14.99
N THR A 242 11.70 -4.59 -13.92
CA THR A 242 11.30 -3.93 -12.66
C THR A 242 12.47 -3.41 -11.83
N LYS A 243 13.69 -3.88 -12.13
CA LYS A 243 14.90 -3.49 -11.39
C LYS A 243 15.75 -2.55 -12.21
N ALA A 244 16.10 -1.39 -11.68
CA ALA A 244 17.04 -0.49 -12.32
C ALA A 244 18.42 -1.15 -12.49
N GLY A 245 19.08 -0.92 -13.63
CA GLY A 245 20.37 -1.54 -13.97
C GLY A 245 20.25 -2.97 -14.52
N ALA A 246 19.07 -3.41 -14.94
CA ALA A 246 18.83 -4.74 -15.48
C ALA A 246 19.20 -4.89 -16.99
N ALA A 247 19.80 -3.90 -17.60
CA ALA A 247 20.13 -3.91 -19.04
C ALA A 247 20.84 -5.17 -19.53
N PRO A 248 21.82 -5.77 -18.82
CA PRO A 248 22.46 -7.02 -19.27
C PRO A 248 21.48 -8.22 -19.34
N ILE A 249 20.55 -8.33 -18.39
CA ILE A 249 19.56 -9.41 -18.36
C ILE A 249 18.50 -9.18 -19.43
N VAL A 250 17.98 -7.95 -19.53
CA VAL A 250 16.98 -7.57 -20.52
C VAL A 250 17.52 -7.81 -21.94
N LYS A 251 18.73 -7.38 -22.23
CA LYS A 251 19.40 -7.62 -23.51
C LYS A 251 19.50 -9.12 -23.80
N PHE A 252 19.96 -9.90 -22.83
CA PHE A 252 20.10 -11.35 -23.01
C PHE A 252 18.74 -12.02 -23.28
N LEU A 253 17.68 -11.66 -22.57
CA LEU A 253 16.34 -12.19 -22.79
C LEU A 253 15.81 -11.83 -24.18
N LEU A 254 16.01 -10.59 -24.64
CA LEU A 254 15.59 -10.13 -25.98
C LEU A 254 16.35 -10.86 -27.09
N GLU A 255 17.66 -11.04 -26.96
CA GLU A 255 18.50 -11.83 -27.90
C GLU A 255 18.08 -13.30 -27.98
N HIS A 256 17.39 -13.83 -26.95
CA HIS A 256 16.85 -15.19 -26.91
C HIS A 256 15.34 -15.26 -27.23
N GLY A 257 14.81 -14.23 -27.85
CA GLY A 257 13.44 -14.21 -28.39
C GLY A 257 12.34 -13.85 -27.38
N ALA A 258 12.68 -13.14 -26.29
CA ALA A 258 11.67 -12.57 -25.43
C ALA A 258 10.85 -11.53 -26.18
N ASN A 259 9.51 -11.60 -26.09
CA ASN A 259 8.61 -10.62 -26.71
C ASN A 259 8.67 -9.30 -25.92
N PRO A 260 9.07 -8.17 -26.54
CA PRO A 260 9.18 -6.90 -25.87
C PRO A 260 7.82 -6.26 -25.52
N ASP A 261 6.77 -6.58 -26.29
CA ASP A 261 5.41 -6.10 -26.06
C ASP A 261 4.56 -7.07 -25.24
N PRO A 262 3.57 -6.59 -24.50
CA PRO A 262 2.56 -7.44 -23.89
C PRO A 262 1.75 -8.16 -24.97
N ALA A 263 1.39 -9.43 -24.76
CA ALA A 263 0.58 -10.19 -25.72
C ALA A 263 -0.93 -9.93 -25.55
N GLY A 264 -1.32 -9.37 -24.42
CA GLY A 264 -2.71 -9.08 -24.10
C GLY A 264 -2.88 -7.81 -23.27
N PRO A 265 -4.11 -7.29 -23.20
CA PRO A 265 -4.40 -6.01 -22.53
C PRO A 265 -4.22 -6.04 -21.01
N THR A 266 -4.10 -7.24 -20.43
CA THR A 266 -3.89 -7.43 -18.99
C THR A 266 -2.44 -7.76 -18.64
N ASP A 267 -1.58 -7.90 -19.66
CA ASP A 267 -0.19 -8.26 -19.44
C ASP A 267 0.63 -7.07 -18.98
N THR A 268 1.61 -7.34 -18.13
CA THR A 268 2.54 -6.32 -17.64
C THR A 268 3.57 -6.01 -18.73
N ALA A 269 3.59 -4.76 -19.20
CA ALA A 269 4.56 -4.31 -20.18
C ALA A 269 5.94 -4.09 -19.58
N ALA A 270 6.97 -4.68 -20.19
CA ALA A 270 8.36 -4.47 -19.76
C ALA A 270 8.78 -2.99 -19.89
N LEU A 271 8.33 -2.31 -20.94
CA LEU A 271 8.63 -0.88 -21.14
C LEU A 271 8.07 0.01 -20.03
N HIS A 272 6.85 -0.29 -19.52
CA HIS A 272 6.27 0.40 -18.37
C HIS A 272 7.11 0.14 -17.09
N GLN A 273 7.53 -1.10 -16.86
CA GLN A 273 8.36 -1.42 -15.70
C GLN A 273 9.72 -0.69 -15.74
N ALA A 274 10.33 -0.60 -16.91
CA ALA A 274 11.58 0.13 -17.10
C ALA A 274 11.41 1.64 -16.86
N ALA A 275 10.28 2.22 -17.32
CA ALA A 275 9.94 3.61 -17.05
C ALA A 275 9.77 3.87 -15.54
N ALA A 276 9.04 2.99 -14.85
CA ALA A 276 8.84 3.05 -13.39
C ALA A 276 10.13 2.79 -12.57
N ALA A 277 11.14 2.15 -13.18
CA ALA A 277 12.48 2.01 -12.62
C ALA A 277 13.43 3.17 -12.99
N GLY A 278 12.98 4.12 -13.80
CA GLY A 278 13.79 5.22 -14.31
C GLY A 278 14.97 4.77 -15.20
N ASP A 279 14.88 3.56 -15.80
CA ASP A 279 15.99 2.92 -16.53
C ASP A 279 15.90 3.19 -18.03
N ALA A 280 16.50 4.30 -18.46
CA ALA A 280 16.54 4.69 -19.86
C ALA A 280 17.30 3.71 -20.76
N GLU A 281 18.29 2.98 -20.24
CA GLU A 281 19.04 1.99 -21.01
C GLU A 281 18.15 0.78 -21.32
N VAL A 282 17.43 0.28 -20.32
CA VAL A 282 16.45 -0.80 -20.51
C VAL A 282 15.33 -0.36 -21.46
N MET A 283 14.80 0.86 -21.31
CA MET A 283 13.79 1.39 -22.23
C MET A 283 14.29 1.43 -23.67
N GLN A 284 15.53 1.92 -23.91
CA GLN A 284 16.14 1.97 -25.23
C GLN A 284 16.26 0.56 -25.82
N LEU A 285 16.78 -0.41 -25.05
CA LEU A 285 16.90 -1.80 -25.49
C LEU A 285 15.56 -2.39 -25.92
N LEU A 286 14.51 -2.16 -25.13
CA LEU A 286 13.16 -2.64 -25.44
C LEU A 286 12.63 -2.02 -26.75
N LEU A 287 12.78 -0.71 -26.94
CA LEU A 287 12.35 -0.01 -28.16
C LEU A 287 13.14 -0.47 -29.39
N ASP A 288 14.46 -0.65 -29.27
CA ASP A 288 15.34 -1.14 -30.36
C ASP A 288 14.96 -2.57 -30.80
N HIS A 289 14.34 -3.36 -29.90
CA HIS A 289 13.85 -4.71 -30.20
C HIS A 289 12.36 -4.75 -30.53
N GLY A 290 11.73 -3.61 -30.78
CA GLY A 290 10.38 -3.53 -31.31
C GLY A 290 9.28 -3.34 -30.26
N ALA A 291 9.59 -2.93 -29.04
CA ALA A 291 8.57 -2.51 -28.09
C ALA A 291 7.85 -1.25 -28.57
N HIS A 292 6.54 -1.17 -28.33
CA HIS A 292 5.73 -0.03 -28.69
C HIS A 292 5.22 0.71 -27.46
N ALA A 293 5.56 1.99 -27.31
CA ALA A 293 5.16 2.78 -26.14
C ALA A 293 3.64 2.79 -25.92
N LYS A 294 2.84 2.84 -26.98
CA LYS A 294 1.37 2.77 -26.90
C LYS A 294 0.86 1.40 -26.42
N ALA A 295 1.52 0.31 -26.79
CA ALA A 295 1.17 -1.03 -26.28
C ALA A 295 1.48 -1.17 -24.79
N ALA A 296 2.48 -0.44 -24.28
CA ALA A 296 2.84 -0.39 -22.87
C ALA A 296 1.84 0.43 -22.02
N GLY A 297 0.96 1.21 -22.64
CA GLY A 297 -0.08 2.00 -21.97
C GLY A 297 0.32 3.43 -21.64
N GLU A 298 -0.68 4.29 -21.45
CA GLU A 298 -0.49 5.73 -21.12
C GLU A 298 0.24 5.93 -19.76
N ASP A 299 0.09 5.00 -18.82
CA ASP A 299 0.76 5.03 -17.51
C ASP A 299 2.29 4.97 -17.63
N THR A 300 2.82 4.52 -18.79
CA THR A 300 4.27 4.51 -19.04
C THR A 300 4.84 5.93 -19.13
N LEU A 301 4.07 6.88 -19.66
CA LEU A 301 4.46 8.29 -19.69
C LEU A 301 4.48 8.88 -18.30
N SER A 302 3.42 8.65 -17.50
CA SER A 302 3.37 9.08 -16.09
C SER A 302 4.58 8.56 -15.31
N ALA A 303 4.86 7.26 -15.42
CA ALA A 303 5.99 6.62 -14.73
C ALA A 303 7.36 7.20 -15.11
N ALA A 304 7.58 7.49 -16.41
CA ALA A 304 8.82 8.11 -16.88
C ALA A 304 9.01 9.53 -16.33
N ILE A 305 7.92 10.28 -16.17
CA ILE A 305 7.96 11.64 -15.63
C ILE A 305 8.13 11.60 -14.10
N GLU A 306 7.43 10.70 -13.40
CA GLU A 306 7.56 10.54 -11.94
C GLU A 306 8.97 10.22 -11.48
N THR A 307 9.72 9.47 -12.27
CA THR A 307 11.12 9.15 -11.97
C THR A 307 12.11 10.24 -12.38
N ASP A 308 11.65 11.40 -12.85
CA ASP A 308 12.46 12.49 -13.42
C ASP A 308 13.48 11.99 -14.47
N CYS A 309 13.17 10.89 -15.12
CA CYS A 309 14.05 10.29 -16.12
C CYS A 309 13.92 11.02 -17.47
N LYS A 310 14.62 12.15 -17.62
CA LYS A 310 14.57 12.99 -18.84
C LYS A 310 14.81 12.18 -20.12
N LYS A 311 15.76 11.23 -20.08
CA LYS A 311 16.04 10.36 -21.22
C LYS A 311 14.90 9.38 -21.49
N CYS A 312 14.25 8.84 -20.44
CA CYS A 312 13.07 7.98 -20.59
C CYS A 312 11.93 8.72 -21.32
N ILE A 313 11.68 9.96 -20.88
CA ILE A 313 10.64 10.81 -21.51
C ILE A 313 10.96 11.05 -22.98
N GLN A 314 12.19 11.46 -23.30
CA GLN A 314 12.64 11.72 -24.69
C GLN A 314 12.43 10.51 -25.62
N LEU A 315 12.55 9.29 -25.09
CA LEU A 315 12.38 8.07 -25.86
C LEU A 315 10.93 7.82 -26.28
N ILE A 316 9.96 8.28 -25.49
CA ILE A 316 8.54 7.94 -25.69
C ILE A 316 7.61 9.15 -25.92
N GLU A 317 8.06 10.39 -25.68
CA GLU A 317 7.23 11.60 -25.72
C GLU A 317 6.43 11.75 -27.01
N LYS A 318 7.03 11.41 -28.17
CA LYS A 318 6.37 11.51 -29.48
C LYS A 318 5.29 10.46 -29.73
N SER A 319 5.22 9.45 -28.87
CA SER A 319 4.24 8.36 -28.99
C SER A 319 2.89 8.70 -28.36
N PHE A 320 2.81 9.77 -27.57
CA PHE A 320 1.63 10.13 -26.79
C PHE A 320 1.05 11.48 -27.24
N ASP A 321 -0.25 11.62 -27.11
CA ASP A 321 -1.00 12.83 -27.43
C ASP A 321 -1.35 13.66 -26.18
N ALA A 322 -1.99 14.82 -26.38
CA ALA A 322 -2.40 15.72 -25.30
C ALA A 322 -3.32 15.03 -24.27
N LYS A 323 -4.08 14.01 -24.65
CA LYS A 323 -4.93 13.25 -23.72
C LYS A 323 -4.10 12.41 -22.78
N ALA A 324 -3.07 11.73 -23.26
CA ALA A 324 -2.14 10.98 -22.43
C ALA A 324 -1.38 11.91 -21.47
N TYR A 325 -0.97 13.09 -21.94
CA TYR A 325 -0.36 14.11 -21.09
C TYR A 325 -1.33 14.68 -20.05
N SER A 326 -2.64 14.77 -20.35
CA SER A 326 -3.65 15.19 -19.38
C SER A 326 -3.81 14.15 -18.26
N LYS A 327 -3.77 12.86 -18.61
CA LYS A 327 -3.75 11.79 -17.61
C LYS A 327 -2.47 11.85 -16.77
N ALA A 328 -1.31 11.95 -17.42
CA ALA A 328 -0.03 12.08 -16.73
C ALA A 328 0.00 13.31 -15.81
N LEU A 329 -0.57 14.45 -16.21
CA LEU A 329 -0.68 15.63 -15.38
C LEU A 329 -1.45 15.37 -14.09
N VAL A 330 -2.55 14.64 -14.15
CA VAL A 330 -3.34 14.25 -12.97
C VAL A 330 -2.53 13.33 -12.06
N ASP A 331 -1.90 12.29 -12.62
CA ASP A 331 -1.08 11.33 -11.88
C ASP A 331 0.11 12.03 -11.19
N LEU A 332 0.84 12.88 -11.92
CA LEU A 332 1.98 13.65 -11.41
C LEU A 332 1.61 14.67 -10.33
N SER A 333 0.40 15.19 -10.36
CA SER A 333 -0.05 16.19 -9.42
C SER A 333 -0.23 15.61 -8.01
N ILE A 334 -0.30 14.28 -7.88
CA ILE A 334 -0.20 13.56 -6.60
C ILE A 334 1.16 13.85 -5.95
N HIS A 335 2.23 13.98 -6.79
CA HIS A 335 3.60 14.35 -6.43
C HIS A 335 3.88 15.78 -6.92
N SER A 336 3.19 16.75 -6.35
CA SER A 336 3.18 18.13 -6.82
C SER A 336 4.52 18.87 -6.77
N GLU A 337 5.55 18.28 -6.15
CA GLU A 337 6.94 18.75 -6.20
C GLU A 337 7.63 18.55 -7.56
N HIS A 338 7.11 17.69 -8.41
CA HIS A 338 7.63 17.45 -9.77
C HIS A 338 7.25 18.58 -10.73
N TYR A 339 7.63 19.83 -10.38
CA TYR A 339 7.30 21.02 -11.16
C TYR A 339 7.68 20.91 -12.63
N ASP A 340 8.88 20.41 -12.94
CA ASP A 340 9.35 20.25 -14.33
C ASP A 340 8.51 19.25 -15.12
N GLY A 341 8.10 18.15 -14.49
CA GLY A 341 7.22 17.15 -15.11
C GLY A 341 5.81 17.69 -15.35
N ILE A 342 5.25 18.41 -14.39
CA ILE A 342 3.95 19.06 -14.51
C ILE A 342 3.98 20.12 -15.63
N LYS A 343 5.04 20.93 -15.67
CA LYS A 343 5.26 21.90 -16.73
C LYS A 343 5.39 21.24 -18.09
N LEU A 344 6.14 20.16 -18.19
CA LEU A 344 6.29 19.37 -19.43
C LEU A 344 4.92 18.90 -19.94
N ALA A 345 4.08 18.33 -19.08
CA ALA A 345 2.76 17.88 -19.46
C ALA A 345 1.90 19.04 -20.01
N ILE A 346 1.93 20.20 -19.36
CA ILE A 346 1.21 21.40 -19.80
C ILE A 346 1.78 21.90 -21.16
N ASP A 347 3.09 21.93 -21.34
CA ASP A 347 3.75 22.35 -22.59
C ASP A 347 3.36 21.43 -23.77
N HIS A 348 2.99 20.16 -23.49
CA HIS A 348 2.48 19.20 -24.48
C HIS A 348 0.94 19.21 -24.62
N GLY A 349 0.28 20.25 -24.09
CA GLY A 349 -1.15 20.47 -24.27
C GLY A 349 -2.05 19.70 -23.31
N ALA A 350 -1.54 19.28 -22.15
CA ALA A 350 -2.36 18.68 -21.12
C ALA A 350 -3.47 19.62 -20.65
N ASP A 351 -4.66 19.10 -20.45
CA ASP A 351 -5.79 19.84 -19.88
C ASP A 351 -5.60 19.98 -18.35
N VAL A 352 -5.34 21.19 -17.89
CA VAL A 352 -5.20 21.50 -16.47
C VAL A 352 -6.50 21.32 -15.65
N LYS A 353 -7.63 21.10 -16.33
CA LYS A 353 -8.94 20.78 -15.73
C LYS A 353 -9.27 19.30 -15.79
N ALA A 354 -8.37 18.47 -16.32
CA ALA A 354 -8.53 17.02 -16.30
C ALA A 354 -8.75 16.54 -14.87
N VAL A 355 -9.53 15.47 -14.72
CA VAL A 355 -9.88 14.92 -13.41
C VAL A 355 -9.60 13.42 -13.37
N ASP A 356 -9.28 12.94 -12.17
CA ASP A 356 -9.30 11.52 -11.88
C ASP A 356 -10.73 10.99 -11.65
N VAL A 357 -10.82 9.72 -11.27
CA VAL A 357 -12.10 9.03 -11.01
C VAL A 357 -12.89 9.63 -9.83
N GLU A 358 -12.25 10.42 -8.96
CA GLU A 358 -12.85 11.07 -7.80
C GLU A 358 -13.13 12.56 -8.06
N GLY A 359 -12.99 13.02 -9.30
CA GLY A 359 -13.18 14.41 -9.69
C GLY A 359 -12.07 15.35 -9.21
N ARG A 360 -10.89 14.80 -8.86
CA ARG A 360 -9.76 15.60 -8.38
C ARG A 360 -8.99 16.16 -9.57
N THR A 361 -8.83 17.49 -9.60
CA THR A 361 -8.00 18.18 -10.59
C THR A 361 -6.54 18.26 -10.12
N PRO A 362 -5.59 18.53 -11.02
CA PRO A 362 -4.20 18.83 -10.65
C PRO A 362 -4.07 19.90 -9.56
N LEU A 363 -4.90 20.94 -9.62
CA LEU A 363 -4.89 22.00 -8.62
C LEU A 363 -5.35 21.53 -7.23
N LEU A 364 -6.34 20.63 -7.15
CA LEU A 364 -6.76 20.01 -5.90
C LEU A 364 -5.64 19.21 -5.24
N PHE A 365 -4.88 18.45 -6.03
CA PHE A 365 -3.71 17.73 -5.52
C PHE A 365 -2.60 18.68 -5.03
N ALA A 366 -2.21 19.65 -5.87
CA ALA A 366 -1.16 20.59 -5.52
C ALA A 366 -1.49 21.45 -4.29
N ALA A 367 -2.77 21.83 -4.12
CA ALA A 367 -3.24 22.57 -2.96
C ALA A 367 -3.25 21.74 -1.66
N ASN A 368 -3.25 20.42 -1.76
CA ASN A 368 -3.28 19.47 -0.63
C ASN A 368 -1.90 18.89 -0.28
N SER A 369 -0.81 19.47 -0.74
CA SER A 369 0.53 18.93 -0.51
C SER A 369 1.22 19.58 0.69
N ASP A 370 1.80 18.75 1.58
CA ASP A 370 2.66 19.19 2.70
C ASP A 370 3.93 19.90 2.23
N LEU A 371 4.34 19.69 0.98
CA LEU A 371 5.50 20.34 0.40
C LEU A 371 5.22 21.77 -0.05
N LEU A 372 3.95 22.21 0.04
CA LEU A 372 3.49 23.57 -0.28
C LEU A 372 4.04 24.09 -1.63
N PRO A 373 3.75 23.41 -2.76
CA PRO A 373 4.37 23.68 -4.05
C PRO A 373 3.79 24.95 -4.71
N LEU A 374 4.12 26.12 -4.18
CA LEU A 374 3.57 27.41 -4.61
C LEU A 374 3.73 27.66 -6.11
N ASN A 375 4.91 27.29 -6.66
CA ASN A 375 5.17 27.48 -8.09
C ASN A 375 4.29 26.60 -8.96
N THR A 376 4.03 25.36 -8.54
CA THR A 376 3.11 24.43 -9.24
C THR A 376 1.68 24.96 -9.19
N VAL A 377 1.20 25.38 -8.02
CA VAL A 377 -0.12 25.99 -7.86
C VAL A 377 -0.27 27.20 -8.76
N LYS A 378 0.73 28.09 -8.77
CA LYS A 378 0.75 29.27 -9.65
C LYS A 378 0.71 28.87 -11.13
N LEU A 379 1.54 27.93 -11.56
CA LEU A 379 1.58 27.43 -12.93
C LEU A 379 0.21 26.93 -13.39
N LEU A 380 -0.45 26.10 -12.59
CA LEU A 380 -1.77 25.57 -12.88
C LEU A 380 -2.84 26.68 -13.03
N ILE A 381 -2.83 27.67 -12.12
CA ILE A 381 -3.75 28.82 -12.16
C ILE A 381 -3.48 29.66 -13.40
N ASP A 382 -2.21 29.98 -13.72
CA ASP A 382 -1.82 30.78 -14.89
C ASP A 382 -2.26 30.11 -16.21
N HIS A 383 -2.43 28.78 -16.25
CA HIS A 383 -2.94 28.01 -17.39
C HIS A 383 -4.45 27.74 -17.32
N GLY A 384 -5.17 28.39 -16.40
CA GLY A 384 -6.63 28.37 -16.37
C GLY A 384 -7.28 27.24 -15.56
N ALA A 385 -6.56 26.67 -14.59
CA ALA A 385 -7.17 25.75 -13.62
C ALA A 385 -8.27 26.46 -12.82
N ASP A 386 -9.39 25.78 -12.59
CA ASP A 386 -10.49 26.32 -11.82
C ASP A 386 -10.18 26.30 -10.32
N VAL A 387 -9.99 27.50 -9.74
CA VAL A 387 -9.70 27.69 -8.32
C VAL A 387 -10.87 27.33 -7.39
N ASN A 388 -12.07 27.14 -7.96
CA ASN A 388 -13.28 26.72 -7.25
C ASN A 388 -13.75 25.31 -7.65
N ALA A 389 -12.93 24.54 -8.36
CA ALA A 389 -13.23 23.16 -8.69
C ALA A 389 -13.53 22.35 -7.41
N LYS A 390 -14.45 21.38 -7.54
CA LYS A 390 -14.82 20.49 -6.43
C LYS A 390 -14.58 19.04 -6.81
N ASN A 391 -13.99 18.29 -5.90
CA ASN A 391 -13.99 16.84 -6.02
C ASN A 391 -15.36 16.25 -5.62
N MET A 392 -15.51 14.94 -5.72
CA MET A 392 -16.75 14.22 -5.36
C MET A 392 -17.18 14.42 -3.89
N TYR A 393 -16.27 14.79 -3.00
CA TYR A 393 -16.55 15.08 -1.58
C TYR A 393 -16.93 16.55 -1.34
N GLY A 394 -16.95 17.38 -2.39
CA GLY A 394 -17.25 18.81 -2.32
C GLY A 394 -16.08 19.69 -1.89
N ASN A 395 -14.88 19.13 -1.69
CA ASN A 395 -13.69 19.88 -1.29
C ASN A 395 -13.17 20.75 -2.43
N THR A 396 -12.81 21.99 -2.13
CA THR A 396 -12.18 22.94 -3.05
C THR A 396 -10.67 23.02 -2.84
N PRO A 397 -9.88 23.57 -3.79
CA PRO A 397 -8.46 23.83 -3.57
C PRO A 397 -8.20 24.70 -2.33
N LEU A 398 -9.05 25.70 -2.06
CA LEU A 398 -8.91 26.54 -0.88
C LEU A 398 -9.17 25.78 0.43
N TYR A 399 -10.19 24.90 0.45
CA TYR A 399 -10.46 24.04 1.60
C TYR A 399 -9.23 23.18 1.93
N LEU A 400 -8.70 22.49 0.93
CA LEU A 400 -7.54 21.60 1.08
C LEU A 400 -6.29 22.38 1.53
N ALA A 401 -6.00 23.54 0.90
CA ALA A 401 -4.86 24.37 1.29
C ALA A 401 -4.95 24.86 2.75
N LYS A 402 -6.15 25.17 3.24
CA LYS A 402 -6.37 25.60 4.62
C LYS A 402 -6.14 24.52 5.67
N LEU A 403 -6.22 23.24 5.29
CA LEU A 403 -5.85 22.13 6.19
C LEU A 403 -4.37 22.21 6.61
N HIS A 404 -3.54 22.85 5.79
CA HIS A 404 -2.10 23.08 6.03
C HIS A 404 -1.81 24.40 6.76
N GLY A 405 -2.84 25.09 7.27
CA GLY A 405 -2.73 26.36 7.94
C GLY A 405 -2.71 27.57 6.98
N ASN A 406 -2.27 28.71 7.50
CA ASN A 406 -2.15 29.94 6.71
C ASN A 406 -0.85 29.93 5.91
N THR A 407 -0.94 29.57 4.65
CA THR A 407 0.21 29.40 3.74
C THR A 407 0.14 30.37 2.57
N PRO A 408 1.26 30.64 1.87
CA PRO A 408 1.25 31.43 0.63
C PRO A 408 0.31 30.86 -0.46
N ILE A 409 0.00 29.56 -0.42
CA ILE A 409 -0.96 28.93 -1.34
C ILE A 409 -2.39 29.43 -1.04
N VAL A 410 -2.77 29.54 0.24
CA VAL A 410 -4.06 30.09 0.65
C VAL A 410 -4.20 31.52 0.14
N ASP A 411 -3.17 32.36 0.31
CA ASP A 411 -3.16 33.74 -0.18
C ASP A 411 -3.28 33.82 -1.69
N LEU A 412 -2.55 32.96 -2.41
CA LEU A 412 -2.58 32.89 -3.87
C LEU A 412 -3.97 32.48 -4.37
N LEU A 413 -4.60 31.47 -3.80
CA LEU A 413 -5.93 31.00 -4.18
C LEU A 413 -6.98 32.10 -3.95
N LEU A 414 -6.95 32.79 -2.80
CA LEU A 414 -7.86 33.89 -2.50
C LEU A 414 -7.68 35.05 -3.49
N LYS A 415 -6.44 35.45 -3.80
CA LYS A 415 -6.13 36.47 -4.82
C LYS A 415 -6.60 36.07 -6.22
N SER A 416 -6.65 34.78 -6.51
CA SER A 416 -7.08 34.22 -7.79
C SER A 416 -8.60 33.98 -7.87
N GLY A 417 -9.38 34.40 -6.85
CA GLY A 417 -10.84 34.34 -6.87
C GLY A 417 -11.45 33.09 -6.24
N ALA A 418 -10.70 32.37 -5.40
CA ALA A 418 -11.28 31.30 -4.59
C ALA A 418 -12.28 31.85 -3.60
N LYS A 419 -13.45 31.20 -3.48
CA LYS A 419 -14.51 31.60 -2.55
C LYS A 419 -14.09 31.30 -1.11
N PRO A 420 -14.19 32.26 -0.18
CA PRO A 420 -13.84 32.03 1.21
C PRO A 420 -14.65 30.87 1.83
N GLU A 421 -13.95 30.02 2.56
CA GLU A 421 -14.53 28.90 3.29
C GLU A 421 -14.07 28.90 4.74
N VAL A 422 -14.90 28.37 5.64
CA VAL A 422 -14.56 28.19 7.07
C VAL A 422 -14.46 26.70 7.35
N ILE A 423 -13.31 26.28 7.87
CA ILE A 423 -13.13 24.93 8.40
C ILE A 423 -13.55 24.97 9.87
N ALA A 424 -14.59 24.23 10.22
CA ALA A 424 -15.02 24.11 11.60
C ALA A 424 -14.11 23.12 12.34
N ASP A 425 -13.59 23.55 13.47
CA ASP A 425 -12.90 22.65 14.39
C ASP A 425 -13.93 21.85 15.21
N PRO A 426 -13.70 20.55 15.44
CA PRO A 426 -14.59 19.77 16.29
C PRO A 426 -14.51 20.23 17.74
N ALA A 427 -15.61 20.07 18.48
CA ALA A 427 -15.64 20.32 19.91
C ALA A 427 -14.94 19.19 20.66
N LEU A 428 -13.67 19.38 21.03
CA LEU A 428 -12.84 18.39 21.71
C LEU A 428 -13.02 18.46 23.24
N LYS A 429 -13.05 17.28 23.89
CA LYS A 429 -13.09 17.17 25.34
C LYS A 429 -11.79 16.56 25.84
N PHE A 430 -10.94 17.38 26.42
CA PHE A 430 -9.63 16.98 26.92
C PHE A 430 -9.71 16.33 28.29
N GLN A 431 -8.89 15.29 28.51
CA GLN A 431 -8.78 14.62 29.80
C GLN A 431 -8.11 15.51 30.84
N LYS A 432 -8.77 15.67 31.98
CA LYS A 432 -8.20 16.41 33.11
C LYS A 432 -7.35 15.52 34.00
N ALA A 433 -6.27 16.07 34.59
CA ALA A 433 -5.40 15.38 35.53
C ALA A 433 -4.89 14.02 35.03
N ASN A 434 -4.31 13.99 33.83
CA ASN A 434 -3.82 12.81 33.15
C ASN A 434 -2.41 12.42 33.65
N THR A 435 -2.16 11.10 33.78
CA THR A 435 -0.84 10.52 34.06
C THR A 435 -0.39 9.65 32.90
N ILE A 436 0.90 9.38 32.77
CA ILE A 436 1.43 8.44 31.77
C ILE A 436 0.70 7.10 31.86
N GLN A 437 0.62 6.53 33.08
CA GLN A 437 -0.05 5.25 33.32
C GLN A 437 -1.48 5.25 32.78
N SER A 438 -2.29 6.21 33.21
CA SER A 438 -3.71 6.28 32.83
C SER A 438 -3.91 6.63 31.34
N ALA A 439 -3.00 7.40 30.75
CA ALA A 439 -3.07 7.75 29.35
C ALA A 439 -2.84 6.53 28.44
N VAL A 440 -1.80 5.75 28.72
CA VAL A 440 -1.45 4.53 28.00
C VAL A 440 -2.53 3.46 28.16
N GLU A 441 -2.99 3.20 29.40
CA GLU A 441 -4.03 2.20 29.68
C GLU A 441 -5.37 2.47 28.96
N ARG A 442 -5.73 3.75 28.74
CA ARG A 442 -6.95 4.09 27.99
C ARG A 442 -6.79 3.92 26.48
N ALA A 443 -5.60 4.14 25.95
CA ALA A 443 -5.36 4.10 24.52
C ALA A 443 -5.31 2.66 23.96
N ILE A 444 -4.63 1.73 24.65
CA ILE A 444 -4.38 0.35 24.20
C ILE A 444 -5.65 -0.36 23.71
N PRO A 445 -6.74 -0.46 24.49
CA PRO A 445 -7.91 -1.23 24.04
C PRO A 445 -8.62 -0.62 22.82
N ARG A 446 -8.45 0.68 22.57
CA ARG A 446 -9.01 1.33 21.39
C ARG A 446 -8.22 0.98 20.14
N LEU A 447 -6.91 1.05 20.23
CA LEU A 447 -6.02 0.69 19.14
C LEU A 447 -6.25 -0.76 18.72
N GLN A 448 -6.24 -1.71 19.65
CA GLN A 448 -6.43 -3.13 19.32
C GLN A 448 -7.80 -3.42 18.67
N ARG A 449 -8.87 -2.77 19.12
CA ARG A 449 -10.19 -2.96 18.50
C ARG A 449 -10.26 -2.38 17.10
N ALA A 450 -9.73 -1.17 16.89
CA ALA A 450 -9.75 -0.52 15.59
C ALA A 450 -8.94 -1.29 14.56
N ASP A 451 -7.82 -1.84 14.98
CA ASP A 451 -6.89 -2.64 14.19
C ASP A 451 -7.57 -3.91 13.64
N ILE A 452 -8.10 -4.74 14.51
CA ILE A 452 -8.87 -5.93 14.11
C ILE A 452 -10.06 -5.56 13.22
N SER A 453 -10.75 -4.47 13.52
CA SER A 453 -11.89 -4.02 12.73
C SER A 453 -11.46 -3.56 11.34
N PHE A 454 -10.32 -2.87 11.22
CA PHE A 454 -9.78 -2.45 9.93
C PHE A 454 -9.47 -3.65 9.04
N LEU A 455 -8.72 -4.62 9.54
CA LEU A 455 -8.36 -5.85 8.81
C LEU A 455 -9.61 -6.61 8.33
N GLN A 456 -10.64 -6.73 9.18
CA GLN A 456 -11.87 -7.44 8.85
C GLN A 456 -12.72 -6.72 7.80
N GLN A 457 -12.76 -5.38 7.84
CA GLN A 457 -13.61 -4.60 6.94
C GLN A 457 -12.92 -4.23 5.63
N SER A 458 -11.62 -3.95 5.66
CA SER A 458 -10.88 -3.56 4.45
C SER A 458 -10.51 -4.75 3.57
N GLY A 459 -10.34 -5.94 4.16
CA GLY A 459 -9.72 -7.09 3.50
C GLY A 459 -8.30 -6.80 3.00
N CYS A 460 -7.66 -5.76 3.53
CA CYS A 460 -6.34 -5.28 3.17
C CYS A 460 -5.56 -4.99 4.46
N VAL A 461 -4.24 -5.09 4.38
CA VAL A 461 -3.34 -4.65 5.44
C VAL A 461 -3.07 -3.17 5.25
N SER A 462 -3.29 -2.38 6.29
CA SER A 462 -2.90 -0.98 6.31
C SER A 462 -1.45 -0.85 6.77
N CYS A 463 -0.69 -0.04 6.08
CA CYS A 463 0.68 0.27 6.51
C CYS A 463 0.73 0.90 7.90
N HIS A 464 -0.38 1.42 8.39
CA HIS A 464 -0.42 2.38 9.49
C HIS A 464 -1.20 1.90 10.69
N ASN A 465 -2.37 1.28 10.49
CA ASN A 465 -3.13 0.82 11.62
C ASN A 465 -2.46 -0.40 12.24
N GLU A 466 -2.27 -1.48 11.45
CA GLU A 466 -1.70 -2.71 11.96
C GLU A 466 -0.23 -2.54 12.39
N ALA A 467 0.64 -2.08 11.51
CA ALA A 467 2.07 -2.01 11.81
C ALA A 467 2.41 -1.04 12.96
N LEU A 468 1.75 0.12 13.05
CA LEU A 468 1.94 1.06 14.16
C LEU A 468 1.34 0.53 15.46
N THR A 469 0.20 -0.16 15.40
CA THR A 469 -0.38 -0.82 16.57
C THR A 469 0.56 -1.90 17.08
N ASP A 470 1.12 -2.77 16.23
CA ASP A 470 2.10 -3.79 16.59
C ASP A 470 3.33 -3.19 17.28
N MET A 471 3.91 -2.14 16.72
CA MET A 471 5.04 -1.42 17.33
C MET A 471 4.65 -0.84 18.68
N THR A 472 3.43 -0.33 18.82
CA THR A 472 2.89 0.20 20.07
C THR A 472 2.74 -0.89 21.10
N LEU A 473 2.11 -2.02 20.74
CA LEU A 473 1.91 -3.16 21.65
C LEU A 473 3.23 -3.73 22.15
N SER A 474 4.21 -3.87 21.26
CA SER A 474 5.57 -4.27 21.65
C SER A 474 6.19 -3.31 22.68
N THR A 475 6.05 -1.99 22.46
CA THR A 475 6.61 -0.96 23.33
C THR A 475 5.94 -0.94 24.70
N VAL A 476 4.60 -0.98 24.73
CA VAL A 476 3.85 -0.94 26.01
C VAL A 476 4.04 -2.22 26.81
N ARG A 477 4.20 -3.41 26.19
CA ARG A 477 4.57 -4.65 26.89
C ARG A 477 5.92 -4.53 27.61
N LYS A 478 6.91 -3.98 26.91
CA LYS A 478 8.25 -3.74 27.50
C LYS A 478 8.19 -2.78 28.68
N ALA A 479 7.26 -1.83 28.66
CA ALA A 479 7.01 -0.90 29.77
C ALA A 479 6.08 -1.47 30.86
N GLY A 480 5.66 -2.74 30.77
CA GLY A 480 4.88 -3.43 31.80
C GLY A 480 3.35 -3.24 31.72
N PHE A 481 2.83 -2.66 30.66
CA PHE A 481 1.38 -2.50 30.46
C PHE A 481 0.74 -3.80 29.95
N LYS A 482 -0.54 -3.95 30.26
CA LYS A 482 -1.34 -5.11 29.79
C LYS A 482 -1.82 -4.92 28.36
N VAL A 483 -1.69 -5.98 27.56
CA VAL A 483 -2.14 -6.10 26.20
C VAL A 483 -3.10 -7.28 26.09
N ASP A 484 -4.11 -7.22 25.24
CA ASP A 484 -4.92 -8.38 24.87
C ASP A 484 -4.14 -9.21 23.84
N GLU A 485 -3.49 -10.27 24.32
CA GLU A 485 -2.62 -11.12 23.53
C GLU A 485 -3.38 -11.95 22.47
N GLN A 486 -4.68 -12.21 22.69
CA GLN A 486 -5.50 -12.93 21.71
C GLN A 486 -5.81 -12.04 20.52
N MET A 487 -6.09 -10.76 20.76
CA MET A 487 -6.29 -9.78 19.70
C MET A 487 -5.01 -9.56 18.91
N ALA A 488 -3.87 -9.37 19.59
CA ALA A 488 -2.57 -9.20 18.93
C ALA A 488 -2.20 -10.40 18.04
N ALA A 489 -2.34 -11.62 18.54
CA ALA A 489 -2.06 -12.83 17.78
C ALA A 489 -2.99 -12.99 16.54
N LYS A 490 -4.26 -12.60 16.67
CA LYS A 490 -5.21 -12.63 15.55
C LYS A 490 -4.84 -11.64 14.45
N GLU A 491 -4.41 -10.46 14.82
CA GLU A 491 -3.96 -9.42 13.91
C GLU A 491 -2.72 -9.89 13.13
N VAL A 492 -1.65 -10.29 13.82
CA VAL A 492 -0.41 -10.82 13.23
C VAL A 492 -0.69 -11.96 12.25
N SER A 493 -1.58 -12.89 12.64
CA SER A 493 -2.00 -13.99 11.76
C SER A 493 -2.69 -13.48 10.49
N GLY A 494 -3.52 -12.44 10.60
CA GLY A 494 -4.22 -11.83 9.48
C GLY A 494 -3.27 -11.14 8.50
N VAL A 495 -2.29 -10.39 9.01
CA VAL A 495 -1.24 -9.75 8.19
C VAL A 495 -0.38 -10.79 7.46
N ALA A 496 0.06 -11.83 8.18
CA ALA A 496 0.84 -12.92 7.57
C ALA A 496 0.05 -13.64 6.47
N GLN A 497 -1.23 -13.95 6.72
CA GLN A 497 -2.11 -14.57 5.74
C GLN A 497 -2.33 -13.68 4.51
N PHE A 498 -2.48 -12.39 4.69
CA PHE A 498 -2.58 -11.45 3.58
C PHE A 498 -1.36 -11.52 2.67
N PHE A 499 -0.13 -11.46 3.22
CA PHE A 499 1.08 -11.56 2.42
C PHE A 499 1.30 -12.96 1.82
N GLU A 500 0.83 -14.04 2.46
CA GLU A 500 0.85 -15.37 1.86
C GLU A 500 0.06 -15.39 0.53
N LEU A 501 -1.07 -14.69 0.46
CA LEU A 501 -1.83 -14.55 -0.80
C LEU A 501 -1.08 -13.78 -1.89
N TRP A 502 -0.11 -12.96 -1.50
CA TRP A 502 0.70 -12.15 -2.41
C TRP A 502 2.07 -12.77 -2.70
N ARG A 503 2.47 -13.83 -2.01
CA ARG A 503 3.85 -14.37 -2.04
C ARG A 503 4.39 -14.55 -3.45
N ASP A 504 3.66 -15.20 -4.34
CA ASP A 504 4.12 -15.46 -5.70
C ASP A 504 4.24 -14.18 -6.54
N ARG A 505 3.38 -13.20 -6.28
CA ARG A 505 3.43 -11.87 -6.93
C ARG A 505 4.64 -11.06 -6.45
N LEU A 506 4.97 -11.17 -5.18
CA LEU A 506 6.16 -10.55 -4.59
C LEU A 506 7.44 -11.02 -5.29
N TYR A 507 7.58 -12.31 -5.55
CA TYR A 507 8.72 -12.85 -6.32
C TYR A 507 8.77 -12.33 -7.76
N GLN A 508 7.67 -11.84 -8.29
CA GLN A 508 7.56 -11.25 -9.63
C GLN A 508 7.60 -9.70 -9.63
N GLY A 509 7.99 -9.08 -8.53
CA GLY A 509 8.12 -7.63 -8.42
C GLY A 509 6.79 -6.88 -8.34
N ASN A 510 5.71 -7.53 -7.89
CA ASN A 510 4.40 -6.93 -7.66
C ASN A 510 3.99 -7.09 -6.20
N ALA A 511 3.63 -5.99 -5.55
CA ALA A 511 3.20 -5.98 -4.15
C ALA A 511 2.11 -4.94 -3.90
N PRO A 512 1.33 -5.10 -2.83
CA PRO A 512 0.55 -4.00 -2.27
C PRO A 512 1.47 -2.91 -1.73
N GLY A 513 0.95 -1.68 -1.54
CA GLY A 513 1.73 -0.61 -0.90
C GLY A 513 2.09 -0.94 0.55
N GLY A 514 3.14 -0.30 1.07
CA GLY A 514 3.47 -0.31 2.50
C GLY A 514 4.08 -1.57 3.09
N VAL A 515 4.56 -2.49 2.26
CA VAL A 515 5.10 -3.79 2.69
C VAL A 515 6.23 -3.70 3.73
N ALA A 516 7.04 -2.64 3.67
CA ALA A 516 8.14 -2.44 4.61
C ALA A 516 7.62 -2.15 6.03
N TYR A 517 6.58 -1.33 6.15
CA TYR A 517 5.91 -1.07 7.43
C TYR A 517 5.39 -2.36 8.06
N SER A 518 4.69 -3.18 7.28
CA SER A 518 4.13 -4.44 7.76
C SER A 518 5.20 -5.41 8.27
N LEU A 519 6.37 -5.51 7.60
CA LEU A 519 7.47 -6.32 8.14
C LEU A 519 8.01 -5.78 9.46
N VAL A 520 8.06 -4.46 9.64
CA VAL A 520 8.49 -3.86 10.91
C VAL A 520 7.48 -4.17 12.02
N GLY A 521 6.17 -4.11 11.74
CA GLY A 521 5.10 -4.52 12.66
C GLY A 521 5.19 -5.99 13.04
N LEU A 522 5.26 -6.89 12.06
CA LEU A 522 5.42 -8.32 12.29
C LEU A 522 6.65 -8.64 13.16
N HIS A 523 7.77 -7.93 12.93
CA HIS A 523 8.95 -8.10 13.78
C HIS A 523 8.71 -7.64 15.21
N ALA A 524 8.00 -6.53 15.41
CA ALA A 524 7.66 -6.02 16.72
C ALA A 524 6.86 -7.05 17.56
N GLU A 525 5.99 -7.80 16.89
CA GLU A 525 5.20 -8.91 17.46
C GLU A 525 5.92 -10.27 17.41
N HIS A 526 7.23 -10.28 17.16
CA HIS A 526 8.07 -11.49 17.13
C HIS A 526 7.65 -12.56 16.11
N TYR A 527 7.02 -12.16 15.00
CA TYR A 527 6.69 -13.09 13.93
C TYR A 527 7.97 -13.72 13.37
N PRO A 528 8.04 -15.06 13.28
CA PRO A 528 9.25 -15.73 12.82
C PRO A 528 9.48 -15.52 11.33
N ALA A 529 10.74 -15.44 10.92
CA ALA A 529 11.09 -15.41 9.50
C ALA A 529 10.62 -16.71 8.80
N ASP A 530 9.94 -16.57 7.66
CA ASP A 530 9.39 -17.67 6.87
C ASP A 530 9.42 -17.37 5.36
N LEU A 531 8.74 -18.18 4.54
CA LEU A 531 8.68 -17.98 3.08
C LEU A 531 7.98 -16.69 2.68
N VAL A 532 7.07 -16.21 3.51
CA VAL A 532 6.32 -14.96 3.26
C VAL A 532 7.23 -13.76 3.47
N THR A 533 7.90 -13.72 4.63
CA THR A 533 8.85 -12.64 4.95
C THR A 533 10.02 -12.60 3.98
N ASP A 534 10.51 -13.78 3.54
CA ASP A 534 11.55 -13.87 2.51
C ASP A 534 11.08 -13.30 1.16
N ALA A 535 9.81 -13.52 0.78
CA ALA A 535 9.26 -12.96 -0.46
C ALA A 535 9.15 -11.44 -0.39
N VAL A 536 8.68 -10.90 0.75
CA VAL A 536 8.60 -9.45 0.96
C VAL A 536 10.00 -8.83 0.97
N ALA A 537 10.98 -9.44 1.66
CA ALA A 537 12.36 -8.95 1.68
C ALA A 537 12.98 -8.92 0.26
N ARG A 538 12.74 -9.95 -0.57
CA ARG A 538 13.19 -9.98 -1.97
C ARG A 538 12.54 -8.89 -2.80
N TYR A 539 11.25 -8.68 -2.64
CA TYR A 539 10.54 -7.59 -3.31
C TYR A 539 11.13 -6.23 -2.93
N ILE A 540 11.36 -5.98 -1.64
CA ILE A 540 11.97 -4.73 -1.17
C ILE A 540 13.34 -4.55 -1.82
N GLU A 541 14.22 -5.56 -1.78
CA GLU A 541 15.55 -5.49 -2.39
C GLU A 541 15.50 -5.18 -3.89
N MET A 542 14.56 -5.79 -4.61
CA MET A 542 14.40 -5.62 -6.06
C MET A 542 14.03 -4.18 -6.44
N LYS A 543 13.36 -3.45 -5.54
CA LYS A 543 12.86 -2.08 -5.77
C LYS A 543 13.82 -0.98 -5.34
N GLN A 544 15.03 -1.32 -4.86
CA GLN A 544 16.03 -0.31 -4.51
C GLN A 544 16.59 0.36 -5.76
N PHE A 545 16.64 1.68 -5.74
CA PHE A 545 17.30 2.47 -6.78
C PHE A 545 18.84 2.35 -6.68
N PRO A 546 19.57 2.59 -7.79
CA PRO A 546 21.03 2.44 -7.83
C PRO A 546 21.80 3.30 -6.83
N ASP A 547 21.24 4.43 -6.40
CA ASP A 547 21.85 5.33 -5.40
C ASP A 547 21.56 4.90 -3.94
N GLY A 548 20.72 3.88 -3.75
CA GLY A 548 20.44 3.26 -2.45
C GLY A 548 19.09 3.59 -1.83
N HIS A 549 18.29 4.50 -2.42
CA HIS A 549 16.97 4.82 -1.87
C HIS A 549 15.85 3.89 -2.39
N TRP A 550 14.66 4.04 -1.80
CA TRP A 550 13.40 3.57 -2.33
C TRP A 550 12.48 4.76 -2.58
N GLY A 551 11.85 4.79 -3.75
CA GLY A 551 10.86 5.78 -4.10
C GLY A 551 9.60 5.71 -3.24
N TYR A 552 8.59 6.49 -3.58
CA TYR A 552 7.36 6.60 -2.80
C TYR A 552 6.65 5.25 -2.58
N GLY A 553 6.41 4.91 -1.31
CA GLY A 553 5.89 3.58 -0.93
C GLY A 553 4.38 3.41 -1.04
N CYS A 554 3.61 4.48 -0.94
CA CYS A 554 2.14 4.46 -0.82
C CYS A 554 1.44 5.36 -1.84
N GLY A 555 2.04 5.60 -3.01
CA GLY A 555 1.47 6.48 -4.03
C GLY A 555 1.50 7.98 -3.65
N GLY A 556 2.38 8.39 -2.76
CA GLY A 556 2.87 9.76 -2.60
C GLY A 556 1.95 10.81 -1.96
N SER A 557 0.74 10.50 -1.53
CA SER A 557 -0.20 11.54 -1.11
C SER A 557 -0.89 11.32 0.23
N ARG A 558 -0.27 10.56 1.13
CA ARG A 558 -0.85 10.28 2.45
C ARG A 558 -0.11 11.01 3.58
N ALA A 559 0.07 12.29 3.41
CA ALA A 559 0.66 13.07 4.49
C ALA A 559 -0.13 12.90 5.83
N PRO A 560 0.57 12.79 6.95
CA PRO A 560 2.03 12.74 7.08
C PRO A 560 2.65 11.38 6.75
N LEU A 561 1.88 10.35 6.53
CA LEU A 561 2.28 8.95 6.37
C LEU A 561 2.72 8.63 4.93
N CYS A 562 3.82 7.90 4.76
CA CYS A 562 4.30 7.39 3.46
C CYS A 562 4.50 8.48 2.38
N GLY A 563 4.69 9.72 2.78
CA GLY A 563 4.79 10.84 1.85
C GLY A 563 6.17 11.07 1.28
N ALA A 564 7.21 10.36 1.74
CA ALA A 564 8.58 10.69 1.44
C ALA A 564 9.47 9.48 1.12
N GLU A 565 10.46 9.70 0.26
CA GLU A 565 11.52 8.73 -0.03
C GLU A 565 12.33 8.39 1.22
N ILE A 566 12.50 9.37 2.13
CA ILE A 566 13.26 9.18 3.37
C ILE A 566 12.58 8.15 4.28
N SER A 567 11.27 8.27 4.52
CA SER A 567 10.53 7.33 5.35
C SER A 567 10.51 5.94 4.72
N ASN A 568 10.27 5.84 3.42
CA ASN A 568 10.27 4.56 2.72
C ASN A 568 11.66 3.90 2.71
N THR A 569 12.73 4.69 2.54
CA THR A 569 14.12 4.19 2.59
C THR A 569 14.48 3.68 3.98
N ALA A 570 14.18 4.43 5.03
CA ALA A 570 14.45 4.03 6.41
C ALA A 570 13.71 2.74 6.78
N LEU A 571 12.42 2.66 6.47
CA LEU A 571 11.58 1.49 6.75
C LEU A 571 11.97 0.26 5.93
N SER A 572 12.26 0.42 4.63
CA SER A 572 12.72 -0.67 3.77
C SER A 572 14.05 -1.24 4.27
N MET A 573 15.00 -0.36 4.61
CA MET A 573 16.26 -0.75 5.23
C MET A 573 16.02 -1.52 6.54
N ARG A 574 15.13 -1.01 7.42
CA ARG A 574 14.82 -1.64 8.70
C ARG A 574 14.17 -3.02 8.53
N ALA A 575 13.22 -3.13 7.62
CA ALA A 575 12.58 -4.41 7.28
C ALA A 575 13.60 -5.47 6.82
N LEU A 576 14.57 -5.06 5.98
CA LEU A 576 15.64 -5.95 5.53
C LEU A 576 16.61 -6.33 6.66
N GLN A 577 16.87 -5.44 7.62
CA GLN A 577 17.67 -5.79 8.82
C GLN A 577 17.01 -6.91 9.64
N PHE A 578 15.69 -6.99 9.65
CA PHE A 578 14.95 -7.99 10.41
C PHE A 578 14.76 -9.31 9.65
N TYR A 579 14.52 -9.25 8.34
CA TYR A 579 14.03 -10.39 7.57
C TYR A 579 14.86 -10.72 6.31
N ALA A 580 16.08 -10.22 6.20
CA ALA A 580 16.95 -10.63 5.11
C ALA A 580 17.14 -12.17 5.11
N PRO A 581 16.89 -12.89 3.99
CA PRO A 581 17.06 -14.32 3.92
C PRO A 581 18.49 -14.76 4.28
N VAL A 582 18.60 -15.75 5.14
CA VAL A 582 19.88 -16.24 5.72
C VAL A 582 20.90 -16.61 4.65
N THR A 583 20.45 -17.20 3.54
CA THR A 583 21.32 -17.68 2.45
C THR A 583 21.88 -16.57 1.55
N SER A 584 21.48 -15.31 1.77
CA SER A 584 21.83 -14.18 0.89
C SER A 584 22.31 -12.95 1.65
N HIS A 585 22.77 -13.08 2.89
CA HIS A 585 23.13 -11.94 3.76
C HIS A 585 24.02 -10.90 3.09
N ALA A 586 25.10 -11.30 2.43
CA ALA A 586 26.06 -10.36 1.82
C ALA A 586 25.40 -9.40 0.80
N LYS A 587 24.39 -9.87 0.06
CA LYS A 587 23.62 -9.05 -0.87
C LYS A 587 22.78 -8.01 -0.12
N TYR A 588 22.06 -8.45 0.91
CA TYR A 588 21.21 -7.58 1.71
C TYR A 588 22.01 -6.59 2.55
N ASP A 589 23.18 -6.98 3.08
CA ASP A 589 24.10 -6.09 3.78
C ASP A 589 24.52 -4.93 2.89
N LYS A 590 24.84 -5.19 1.62
CA LYS A 590 25.13 -4.14 0.64
C LYS A 590 23.95 -3.21 0.43
N THR A 591 22.74 -3.77 0.22
CA THR A 591 21.50 -3.01 0.07
C THR A 591 21.24 -2.09 1.27
N ILE A 592 21.41 -2.60 2.49
CA ILE A 592 21.26 -1.85 3.74
C ILE A 592 22.31 -0.73 3.85
N GLN A 593 23.58 -1.01 3.52
CA GLN A 593 24.66 -0.02 3.53
C GLN A 593 24.40 1.12 2.57
N MET A 594 23.95 0.83 1.34
CA MET A 594 23.60 1.84 0.35
C MET A 594 22.48 2.75 0.84
N ALA A 595 21.44 2.21 1.47
CA ALA A 595 20.35 2.97 2.05
C ALA A 595 20.83 3.91 3.18
N GLY A 596 21.65 3.40 4.08
CA GLY A 596 22.25 4.19 5.16
C GLY A 596 23.13 5.36 4.62
N ALA A 597 23.89 5.10 3.57
CA ALA A 597 24.71 6.12 2.92
C ALA A 597 23.85 7.22 2.25
N TRP A 598 22.79 6.84 1.56
CA TRP A 598 21.86 7.79 0.94
C TRP A 598 21.17 8.68 1.99
N LEU A 599 20.69 8.11 3.11
CA LEU A 599 20.02 8.85 4.18
C LEU A 599 20.89 9.96 4.79
N VAL A 600 22.21 9.82 4.80
CA VAL A 600 23.12 10.90 5.28
C VAL A 600 22.94 12.17 4.45
N GLY A 601 22.88 12.04 3.12
CA GLY A 601 22.80 13.17 2.18
C GLY A 601 21.36 13.66 1.89
N ALA A 602 20.33 12.87 2.21
CA ALA A 602 18.96 13.16 1.85
C ALA A 602 18.43 14.46 2.48
N PRO A 603 17.85 15.39 1.69
CA PRO A 603 17.31 16.65 2.22
C PRO A 603 15.95 16.42 2.87
N ALA A 604 15.82 16.71 4.17
CA ALA A 604 14.56 16.63 4.91
C ALA A 604 13.74 17.92 4.73
N LYS A 605 12.55 17.81 4.15
CA LYS A 605 11.64 18.94 3.86
C LYS A 605 10.57 19.08 4.96
N THR A 606 9.91 17.99 5.34
CA THR A 606 8.85 17.94 6.35
C THR A 606 9.39 17.52 7.71
N ASN A 607 8.54 17.51 8.74
CA ASN A 607 8.92 16.97 10.04
C ASN A 607 9.04 15.45 10.01
N GLU A 608 8.20 14.76 9.24
CA GLU A 608 8.32 13.33 9.02
C GLU A 608 9.66 12.95 8.38
N ASP A 609 10.10 13.69 7.36
CA ASP A 609 11.43 13.50 6.78
C ASP A 609 12.54 13.58 7.83
N ARG A 610 12.49 14.59 8.71
CA ARG A 610 13.49 14.77 9.79
C ARG A 610 13.44 13.61 10.77
N THR A 611 12.25 13.19 11.12
CA THR A 611 12.00 12.08 12.06
C THR A 611 12.52 10.77 11.49
N TYR A 612 12.14 10.41 10.26
CA TYR A 612 12.63 9.18 9.63
C TYR A 612 14.10 9.23 9.24
N LYS A 613 14.66 10.42 9.00
CA LYS A 613 16.12 10.57 8.87
C LYS A 613 16.84 10.22 10.18
N VAL A 614 16.31 10.65 11.32
CA VAL A 614 16.85 10.28 12.65
C VAL A 614 16.72 8.77 12.87
N PHE A 615 15.55 8.16 12.65
CA PHE A 615 15.36 6.72 12.72
C PHE A 615 16.34 5.98 11.81
N GLY A 616 16.38 6.33 10.54
CA GLY A 616 17.20 5.65 9.55
C GLY A 616 18.69 5.70 9.86
N LEU A 617 19.20 6.86 10.27
CA LEU A 617 20.59 7.00 10.67
C LEU A 617 20.94 6.23 11.96
N ALA A 618 20.01 6.17 12.92
CA ALA A 618 20.16 5.37 14.13
C ALA A 618 20.18 3.87 13.80
N TRP A 619 19.25 3.40 12.99
CA TRP A 619 19.18 1.99 12.56
C TRP A 619 20.34 1.57 11.67
N ALA A 620 20.81 2.45 10.79
CA ALA A 620 21.99 2.22 9.97
C ALA A 620 23.29 2.22 10.77
N LYS A 621 23.26 2.61 12.05
CA LYS A 621 24.47 2.88 12.86
C LYS A 621 25.43 3.84 12.14
N ALA A 622 24.86 4.88 11.55
CA ALA A 622 25.58 5.87 10.78
C ALA A 622 26.62 6.64 11.62
N ASP A 623 27.46 7.44 10.93
CA ASP A 623 28.43 8.28 11.61
C ASP A 623 27.76 9.14 12.71
N LYS A 624 28.40 9.19 13.86
CA LYS A 624 27.88 9.89 15.06
C LYS A 624 27.57 11.37 14.79
N ARG A 625 28.36 12.04 13.93
CA ARG A 625 28.13 13.45 13.62
C ARG A 625 26.88 13.63 12.76
N ALA A 626 26.67 12.74 11.77
CA ALA A 626 25.47 12.77 10.93
C ALA A 626 24.20 12.55 11.78
N LEU A 627 24.20 11.57 12.67
CA LEU A 627 23.08 11.33 13.58
C LEU A 627 22.84 12.52 14.52
N GLN A 628 23.87 13.06 15.14
CA GLN A 628 23.75 14.22 16.03
C GLN A 628 23.21 15.47 15.29
N GLN A 629 23.63 15.68 14.04
CA GLN A 629 23.12 16.79 13.22
C GLN A 629 21.62 16.60 12.91
N ALA A 630 21.20 15.40 12.52
CA ALA A 630 19.79 15.11 12.26
C ALA A 630 18.92 15.28 13.53
N MET A 631 19.40 14.78 14.69
CA MET A 631 18.73 15.00 15.98
C MET A 631 18.59 16.48 16.31
N LYS A 632 19.65 17.28 16.09
CA LYS A 632 19.62 18.73 16.32
C LYS A 632 18.60 19.43 15.43
N GLU A 633 18.52 19.04 14.15
CA GLU A 633 17.56 19.60 13.21
C GLU A 633 16.12 19.26 13.62
N LEU A 634 15.85 18.03 14.07
CA LEU A 634 14.54 17.63 14.57
C LEU A 634 14.18 18.35 15.89
N LEU A 635 15.10 18.46 16.83
CA LEU A 635 14.90 19.18 18.08
C LEU A 635 14.60 20.67 17.86
N ALA A 636 15.23 21.29 16.84
CA ALA A 636 15.02 22.69 16.51
C ALA A 636 13.58 22.99 16.00
N THR A 637 12.82 21.98 15.59
CA THR A 637 11.42 22.12 15.16
C THR A 637 10.41 21.99 16.30
N GLN A 638 10.85 21.67 17.54
CA GLN A 638 9.94 21.66 18.69
C GLN A 638 9.35 23.03 18.97
N ARG A 639 8.05 23.10 19.10
CA ARG A 639 7.30 24.33 19.29
C ARG A 639 7.23 24.76 20.77
N ALA A 640 6.77 25.98 21.00
CA ALA A 640 6.69 26.55 22.35
C ALA A 640 5.72 25.80 23.29
N ASP A 641 4.69 25.14 22.72
CA ASP A 641 3.74 24.30 23.46
C ASP A 641 4.35 22.95 23.88
N GLY A 642 5.55 22.64 23.42
CA GLY A 642 6.28 21.39 23.71
C GLY A 642 6.05 20.28 22.69
N GLY A 643 5.14 20.46 21.71
CA GLY A 643 4.85 19.52 20.66
C GLY A 643 5.66 19.75 19.38
N TRP A 644 5.42 18.91 18.39
CA TRP A 644 5.87 19.03 17.01
C TRP A 644 4.68 19.06 16.07
N SER A 645 4.83 19.70 14.92
CA SER A 645 3.82 19.75 13.86
C SER A 645 4.34 19.08 12.59
N ASP A 646 3.45 18.62 11.72
CA ASP A 646 3.82 17.96 10.47
C ASP A 646 4.60 18.91 9.54
N ILE A 647 4.13 20.14 9.42
CA ILE A 647 4.82 21.27 8.77
C ILE A 647 4.74 22.54 9.62
N ALA A 648 5.60 23.50 9.35
CA ALA A 648 5.75 24.70 10.18
C ALA A 648 4.49 25.58 10.28
N SER A 649 3.61 25.56 9.28
CA SER A 649 2.36 26.34 9.25
C SER A 649 1.20 25.71 10.03
N MET A 650 1.30 24.42 10.40
CA MET A 650 0.29 23.71 11.17
C MET A 650 0.54 23.79 12.67
N ASN A 651 -0.50 23.52 13.46
CA ASN A 651 -0.38 23.36 14.90
C ASN A 651 0.35 22.05 15.25
N SER A 652 0.85 21.95 16.49
CA SER A 652 1.40 20.70 16.99
C SER A 652 0.33 19.61 17.00
N THR A 653 0.74 18.38 16.64
CA THR A 653 -0.13 17.20 16.66
C THR A 653 0.45 16.10 17.55
N ALA A 654 -0.40 15.21 18.05
CA ALA A 654 0.07 14.06 18.81
C ALA A 654 0.82 13.07 17.89
N TYR A 655 0.50 13.05 16.60
CA TYR A 655 1.20 12.28 15.58
C TYR A 655 2.67 12.72 15.49
N ALA A 656 2.92 13.95 15.04
CA ALA A 656 4.27 14.47 14.85
C ALA A 656 5.07 14.54 16.16
N THR A 657 4.38 14.81 17.29
CA THR A 657 5.03 14.85 18.61
C THR A 657 5.47 13.46 19.04
N GLY A 658 4.57 12.48 19.00
CA GLY A 658 4.90 11.11 19.43
C GLY A 658 5.97 10.49 18.56
N GLU A 659 5.86 10.65 17.24
CA GLU A 659 6.83 10.15 16.26
C GLU A 659 8.23 10.74 16.49
N ALA A 660 8.35 12.06 16.62
CA ALA A 660 9.61 12.74 16.88
C ALA A 660 10.25 12.28 18.22
N MET A 661 9.44 12.13 19.27
CA MET A 661 9.92 11.67 20.58
C MET A 661 10.45 10.23 20.51
N VAL A 662 9.75 9.32 19.81
CA VAL A 662 10.21 7.93 19.65
C VAL A 662 11.52 7.90 18.84
N ALA A 663 11.61 8.65 17.74
CA ALA A 663 12.84 8.72 16.93
C ALA A 663 14.04 9.26 17.73
N LEU A 664 13.85 10.32 18.49
CA LEU A 664 14.90 10.90 19.31
C LEU A 664 15.34 9.93 20.42
N HIS A 665 14.41 9.17 21.00
CA HIS A 665 14.73 8.12 21.99
C HIS A 665 15.54 6.98 21.36
N GLU A 666 15.13 6.48 20.20
CA GLU A 666 15.87 5.47 19.43
C GLU A 666 17.28 5.94 19.07
N ALA A 667 17.46 7.24 18.83
CA ALA A 667 18.75 7.86 18.58
C ALA A 667 19.58 8.13 19.85
N GLY A 668 19.07 7.77 21.04
CA GLY A 668 19.77 7.85 22.32
C GLY A 668 19.49 9.12 23.14
N LEU A 669 18.47 9.93 22.80
CA LEU A 669 18.03 11.02 23.65
C LEU A 669 17.38 10.46 24.93
N PRO A 670 17.88 10.79 26.14
CA PRO A 670 17.26 10.29 27.36
C PRO A 670 15.83 10.80 27.52
N VAL A 671 14.93 9.98 28.04
CA VAL A 671 13.54 10.40 28.35
C VAL A 671 13.48 11.54 29.38
N THR A 672 14.53 11.71 30.17
CA THR A 672 14.69 12.82 31.13
C THR A 672 15.11 14.14 30.50
N ASP A 673 15.45 14.14 29.22
CA ASP A 673 15.81 15.37 28.51
C ASP A 673 14.65 16.39 28.53
N ALA A 674 15.01 17.65 28.64
CA ALA A 674 14.02 18.73 28.76
C ALA A 674 13.08 18.82 27.53
N ALA A 675 13.57 18.55 26.33
CA ALA A 675 12.74 18.53 25.12
C ALA A 675 11.76 17.35 25.15
N TYR A 676 12.23 16.17 25.55
CA TYR A 676 11.38 15.00 25.71
C TYR A 676 10.28 15.23 26.75
N GLN A 677 10.62 15.79 27.91
CA GLN A 677 9.67 16.09 28.98
C GLN A 677 8.63 17.15 28.60
N ARG A 678 8.98 18.12 27.77
CA ARG A 678 7.99 19.06 27.19
C ARG A 678 7.00 18.33 26.28
N GLY A 679 7.48 17.38 25.46
CA GLY A 679 6.63 16.52 24.63
C GLY A 679 5.68 15.65 25.46
N VAL A 680 6.18 15.02 26.54
CA VAL A 680 5.33 14.28 27.50
C VAL A 680 4.20 15.18 28.05
N LYS A 681 4.53 16.39 28.48
CA LYS A 681 3.54 17.35 28.99
C LYS A 681 2.51 17.69 27.93
N TYR A 682 2.93 17.95 26.69
CA TYR A 682 2.04 18.21 25.56
C TYR A 682 1.07 17.05 25.34
N LEU A 683 1.56 15.82 25.21
CA LEU A 683 0.73 14.65 24.98
C LEU A 683 -0.26 14.40 26.11
N LEU A 684 0.16 14.53 27.37
CA LEU A 684 -0.74 14.37 28.51
C LEU A 684 -1.83 15.43 28.58
N SER A 685 -1.55 16.67 28.13
CA SER A 685 -2.52 17.77 28.12
C SER A 685 -3.50 17.73 26.95
N THR A 686 -3.19 16.98 25.89
CA THR A 686 -3.96 16.93 24.64
C THR A 686 -4.71 15.61 24.45
N GLN A 687 -4.58 14.63 25.34
CA GLN A 687 -5.38 13.41 25.29
C GLN A 687 -6.86 13.72 25.57
N LEU A 688 -7.76 13.08 24.83
CA LEU A 688 -9.19 13.22 25.01
C LEU A 688 -9.73 12.32 26.12
N GLU A 689 -10.93 12.63 26.64
CA GLU A 689 -11.60 11.84 27.68
C GLU A 689 -11.80 10.38 27.29
N ASP A 690 -11.96 10.13 26.00
CA ASP A 690 -12.11 8.77 25.45
C ASP A 690 -10.79 7.99 25.34
N GLY A 691 -9.64 8.59 25.60
CA GLY A 691 -8.32 7.96 25.58
C GLY A 691 -7.58 8.08 24.25
N SER A 692 -8.17 8.70 23.24
CA SER A 692 -7.54 8.97 21.94
C SER A 692 -6.88 10.35 21.89
N TRP A 693 -6.13 10.61 20.81
CA TRP A 693 -5.73 11.94 20.37
C TRP A 693 -6.37 12.22 19.02
N TYR A 694 -7.06 13.35 18.92
CA TYR A 694 -7.64 13.82 17.67
C TYR A 694 -6.56 14.39 16.75
N ILE A 695 -6.57 13.95 15.52
CA ILE A 695 -5.77 14.52 14.43
C ILE A 695 -6.69 14.78 13.25
N LYS A 696 -6.66 15.98 12.72
CA LYS A 696 -7.37 16.33 11.50
C LYS A 696 -6.66 15.73 10.29
N THR A 697 -7.38 14.97 9.47
CA THR A 697 -6.83 14.48 8.21
C THR A 697 -6.60 15.64 7.25
N HIS A 698 -5.43 15.69 6.66
CA HIS A 698 -5.07 16.60 5.58
C HIS A 698 -4.57 15.88 4.34
N SER A 699 -4.67 14.54 4.33
CA SER A 699 -4.46 13.71 3.16
C SER A 699 -5.76 13.39 2.45
N GLN A 700 -5.67 13.04 1.17
CA GLN A 700 -6.83 12.56 0.44
C GLN A 700 -7.07 11.07 0.72
N ALA A 701 -8.35 10.69 0.81
CA ALA A 701 -8.71 9.29 0.97
C ALA A 701 -8.28 8.49 -0.27
N VAL A 702 -7.65 7.33 -0.05
CA VAL A 702 -7.26 6.40 -1.13
C VAL A 702 -8.23 5.22 -1.23
N GLN A 703 -9.21 5.16 -0.35
CA GLN A 703 -10.28 4.17 -0.31
C GLN A 703 -11.54 4.80 0.30
N PRO A 704 -12.73 4.24 0.03
CA PRO A 704 -13.95 4.69 0.66
C PRO A 704 -13.86 4.64 2.18
N TYR A 705 -14.48 5.63 2.83
CA TYR A 705 -14.58 5.63 4.27
C TYR A 705 -15.40 4.43 4.78
N PHE A 706 -14.91 3.81 5.85
CA PHE A 706 -15.65 2.85 6.68
C PHE A 706 -15.25 3.04 8.14
N ASP A 707 -16.18 2.79 9.04
CA ASP A 707 -15.97 2.98 10.47
C ASP A 707 -15.30 1.74 11.08
N VAL A 708 -14.12 1.94 11.67
CA VAL A 708 -13.37 0.88 12.39
C VAL A 708 -13.68 0.86 13.89
N GLY A 709 -14.63 1.69 14.34
CA GLY A 709 -14.96 1.82 15.77
C GLY A 709 -13.94 2.67 16.56
N PHE A 710 -13.01 3.34 15.88
CA PHE A 710 -12.17 4.37 16.49
C PHE A 710 -12.92 5.71 16.45
N PRO A 711 -12.82 6.58 17.48
CA PRO A 711 -13.50 7.87 17.46
C PRO A 711 -13.00 8.77 16.31
N HIS A 712 -13.77 9.83 16.04
CA HIS A 712 -13.45 10.95 15.13
C HIS A 712 -13.90 10.79 13.67
N GLY A 713 -14.82 9.88 13.35
CA GLY A 713 -15.43 9.76 12.03
C GLY A 713 -14.38 9.66 10.90
N GLU A 714 -14.42 10.55 9.91
CA GLU A 714 -13.47 10.52 8.78
C GLU A 714 -12.01 10.75 9.19
N ASP A 715 -11.75 11.33 10.36
CA ASP A 715 -10.42 11.56 10.91
C ASP A 715 -9.92 10.36 11.77
N GLN A 716 -10.69 9.26 11.88
CA GLN A 716 -10.39 8.15 12.79
C GLN A 716 -9.06 7.45 12.47
N TRP A 717 -8.72 7.28 11.19
CA TRP A 717 -7.52 6.51 10.81
C TRP A 717 -6.23 7.25 11.18
N ILE A 718 -6.13 8.54 10.87
CA ILE A 718 -4.94 9.32 11.26
C ILE A 718 -4.91 9.56 12.79
N SER A 719 -6.08 9.67 13.42
CA SER A 719 -6.17 9.77 14.89
C SER A 719 -5.72 8.48 15.58
N ALA A 720 -5.99 7.29 15.00
CA ALA A 720 -5.45 6.02 15.49
C ALA A 720 -3.92 5.99 15.39
N CYS A 721 -3.35 6.42 14.25
CA CYS A 721 -1.91 6.52 14.07
C CYS A 721 -1.25 7.48 15.08
N GLY A 722 -1.83 8.67 15.25
CA GLY A 722 -1.35 9.64 16.23
C GLY A 722 -1.48 9.13 17.68
N THR A 723 -2.54 8.35 17.95
CA THR A 723 -2.70 7.68 19.25
C THR A 723 -1.63 6.61 19.47
N SER A 724 -1.26 5.84 18.44
CA SER A 724 -0.17 4.87 18.48
C SER A 724 1.18 5.53 18.81
N TRP A 725 1.56 6.57 18.05
CA TRP A 725 2.81 7.29 18.32
C TRP A 725 2.85 7.95 19.68
N ALA A 726 1.76 8.61 20.11
CA ALA A 726 1.67 9.23 21.44
C ALA A 726 1.78 8.18 22.57
N THR A 727 1.12 7.04 22.40
CA THR A 727 1.16 5.94 23.37
C THR A 727 2.55 5.34 23.50
N MET A 728 3.27 5.11 22.38
CA MET A 728 4.66 4.67 22.38
C MET A 728 5.56 5.66 23.13
N ALA A 729 5.48 6.95 22.77
CA ALA A 729 6.30 8.00 23.36
C ALA A 729 6.08 8.12 24.89
N LEU A 730 4.83 7.99 25.35
CA LEU A 730 4.49 8.00 26.77
C LEU A 730 4.95 6.73 27.47
N ALA A 731 4.79 5.55 26.86
CA ALA A 731 5.22 4.29 27.44
C ALA A 731 6.74 4.25 27.66
N LEU A 732 7.53 4.77 26.73
CA LEU A 732 8.99 4.90 26.87
C LEU A 732 9.39 5.80 28.05
N ALA A 733 8.56 6.80 28.40
CA ALA A 733 8.79 7.68 29.55
C ALA A 733 8.19 7.15 30.85
N SER A 734 7.54 5.99 30.84
CA SER A 734 7.00 5.38 32.06
C SER A 734 8.14 4.95 32.98
N PRO A 735 8.07 5.22 34.29
CA PRO A 735 9.02 4.63 35.23
C PRO A 735 8.94 3.10 35.15
N GLU A 736 10.06 2.44 34.95
CA GLU A 736 10.12 0.97 34.93
C GLU A 736 9.44 0.39 36.17
N THR A 737 8.32 -0.32 35.94
CA THR A 737 7.59 -0.97 37.05
C THR A 737 8.10 -2.37 37.37
N HIS A 738 8.93 -2.97 36.48
CA HIS A 738 9.61 -4.25 36.74
C HIS A 738 10.87 -4.42 35.87
N PRO A 739 11.98 -4.94 36.38
CA PRO A 739 13.11 -5.33 35.57
C PRO A 739 12.68 -6.54 34.72
N VAL A 740 12.60 -6.36 33.43
CA VAL A 740 12.48 -7.49 32.50
C VAL A 740 13.77 -8.28 32.58
N THR A 741 13.74 -9.46 33.24
CA THR A 741 14.81 -10.45 33.12
C THR A 741 14.92 -10.81 31.62
N ALA A 742 15.95 -10.27 30.98
CA ALA A 742 16.31 -10.59 29.63
C ALA A 742 16.59 -12.11 29.55
N GLN A 743 15.60 -12.88 29.09
CA GLN A 743 15.88 -14.20 28.57
C GLN A 743 16.52 -13.99 27.18
N VAL A 744 17.85 -14.04 27.19
CA VAL A 744 18.63 -14.20 25.96
C VAL A 744 18.26 -15.56 25.37
N VAL A 745 17.36 -15.57 24.40
CA VAL A 745 17.18 -16.71 23.52
C VAL A 745 18.29 -16.61 22.48
N ARG A 746 19.26 -17.54 22.60
CA ARG A 746 20.35 -17.75 21.64
C ARG A 746 19.83 -18.37 20.33
#